data_c0ac55c311b886f7e6fac9467ec72332
#
_entry.id   c0ac55c311b886f7e6fac9467ec72332
#
_cell.length_a   1.000
_cell.length_b   1.000
_cell.length_c   1.000
_cell.angle_alpha   90.00
_cell.angle_beta   90.00
_cell.angle_gamma   90.00
#
_symmetry.space_group_name_H-M   'P 1'
#
loop_
_entity.id
_entity.type
_entity.pdbx_description
1 polymer ?
#
loop_
_entity_poly.entity_id
_entity_poly.type
_entity_poly.pdbx_seq_one_letter_code
_entity_poly.pdbx_strand_id
1 'polypeptide(L)'
;MKYNPSINIEYGIDKDFHYIVTPNAQAVTGELVSNFHSGIHSFSIIGTYGTGKSSYLMALERDLMEGSNYLIQNSTVFGENFGGFECLNILGDYSTLSNLLADKLHSDRSDDTKNIFTALSEYYAKVKKANKFLFIVVDEFGKVLEHAAKNNPERELYFLQKLAEFVNVPSRNIILLTTLHQNFGAYAGKLTDSQRNEWLKVKGRYKELVFSEPVEQLLYLAAEQISNTNLRYDSAAMVEILALAKRTKFISPQLDGKTIKKLFPLDAFSAMCMTKAIQRYGQNERTLFSFLMSKGANSFSEFVPQENETYNLAMVYDYLVYNFYSFLSEANADSMNWTSMRVAIERVESGVIHAAYIADALKIVKSIGLLSLFGSSATSISKELLIAYAQKALTIKSPEKVIDALTAQKIIRFASYKSSYILFEGTDLNLEDELFNAANIVQKPAAEISNLSPYLTQKAIAVSEEYYRNGTPRYFEYVARNEAEAIMPQNDIDGYVQLVFPLDDQGIPLTLRISKESPYANIFVVFTNVDKITKHLYEIAKLQYLIENVVLDDRVAKKEIENQIKFEKSQLNSVINDSLVSGSQNCTWIYKGEIMDVRSFRDFNKLLSAVCKDVYSSTPILRNELFNKQKLSSAISLARVKLLDAMMENSDKEDFGFAEATCPPEKTIYYTIFQSTGIHRMSQDGIYILGEPQNDLIKELWTVCCNFISSTTDKPRKVSELIKILKAQPFKLKQGVIDFWIPIFLFIK
;
A
#
# COMPACT_ATOMS: atom_id res chain seq x y z
N MET A 1 -17.97 -28.19 -14.84
CA MET A 1 -16.61 -27.65 -14.95
C MET A 1 -15.69 -28.45 -14.06
N LYS A 2 -14.55 -28.93 -14.57
CA LYS A 2 -13.50 -29.51 -13.72
C LYS A 2 -12.67 -28.33 -13.18
N TYR A 3 -12.68 -28.14 -11.88
CA TYR A 3 -11.79 -27.20 -11.21
C TYR A 3 -10.35 -27.71 -11.28
N ASN A 4 -9.44 -26.92 -11.83
CA ASN A 4 -8.01 -27.19 -11.77
C ASN A 4 -7.40 -26.32 -10.67
N PRO A 5 -6.97 -26.89 -9.53
CA PRO A 5 -6.50 -26.14 -8.36
C PRO A 5 -5.20 -25.39 -8.59
N SER A 6 -4.39 -25.79 -9.57
CA SER A 6 -3.16 -25.08 -9.93
C SER A 6 -3.08 -24.90 -11.44
N ILE A 7 -3.21 -23.67 -11.88
CA ILE A 7 -3.01 -23.29 -13.27
C ILE A 7 -1.51 -23.01 -13.44
N ASN A 8 -0.87 -23.82 -14.29
CA ASN A 8 0.54 -23.61 -14.65
C ASN A 8 0.60 -23.11 -16.10
N ILE A 9 1.13 -21.89 -16.26
CA ILE A 9 1.23 -21.22 -17.56
C ILE A 9 2.16 -21.96 -18.56
N GLU A 10 3.01 -22.89 -18.09
CA GLU A 10 3.94 -23.63 -18.94
C GLU A 10 3.32 -24.82 -19.66
N TYR A 11 2.27 -25.44 -19.11
CA TYR A 11 1.66 -26.65 -19.70
C TYR A 11 0.63 -26.36 -20.80
N GLY A 12 0.48 -25.11 -21.19
CA GLY A 12 -0.46 -24.72 -22.22
C GLY A 12 -1.91 -24.61 -21.71
N ILE A 13 -2.76 -24.11 -22.59
CA ILE A 13 -4.13 -23.73 -22.25
C ILE A 13 -5.05 -24.93 -22.41
N ASP A 14 -5.78 -25.31 -21.35
CA ASP A 14 -6.83 -26.33 -21.43
C ASP A 14 -7.94 -25.81 -22.38
N LYS A 15 -8.44 -26.66 -23.28
CA LYS A 15 -9.49 -26.35 -24.26
C LYS A 15 -10.78 -25.87 -23.58
N ASP A 16 -11.02 -26.31 -22.34
CA ASP A 16 -12.20 -25.96 -21.55
C ASP A 16 -12.00 -24.74 -20.62
N PHE A 17 -10.91 -23.98 -20.78
CA PHE A 17 -10.65 -22.78 -19.95
C PHE A 17 -11.74 -21.72 -20.20
N HIS A 18 -12.38 -21.31 -19.14
CA HIS A 18 -13.34 -20.21 -19.14
C HIS A 18 -12.96 -19.17 -18.08
N TYR A 19 -12.80 -17.93 -18.50
CA TYR A 19 -12.42 -16.84 -17.62
C TYR A 19 -13.62 -15.91 -17.35
N ILE A 20 -13.91 -15.65 -16.08
CA ILE A 20 -14.92 -14.69 -15.68
C ILE A 20 -14.23 -13.34 -15.51
N VAL A 21 -14.56 -12.42 -16.40
CA VAL A 21 -13.95 -11.08 -16.40
C VAL A 21 -14.50 -10.24 -15.27
N THR A 22 -13.61 -9.78 -14.40
CA THR A 22 -13.95 -8.88 -13.29
C THR A 22 -13.69 -7.42 -13.65
N PRO A 23 -14.38 -6.45 -13.02
CA PRO A 23 -14.07 -5.03 -13.21
C PRO A 23 -12.62 -4.67 -12.87
N ASN A 24 -12.04 -5.34 -11.86
CA ASN A 24 -10.63 -5.16 -11.50
C ASN A 24 -9.70 -5.67 -12.60
N ALA A 25 -9.96 -6.86 -13.16
CA ALA A 25 -9.18 -7.40 -14.27
C ALA A 25 -9.22 -6.46 -15.49
N GLN A 26 -10.39 -5.89 -15.81
CA GLN A 26 -10.52 -4.88 -16.87
C GLN A 26 -9.73 -3.61 -16.55
N ALA A 27 -9.80 -3.10 -15.32
CA ALA A 27 -9.06 -1.92 -14.89
C ALA A 27 -7.54 -2.12 -14.98
N VAL A 28 -7.04 -3.28 -14.53
CA VAL A 28 -5.62 -3.65 -14.63
C VAL A 28 -5.18 -3.74 -16.09
N THR A 29 -5.99 -4.33 -16.96
CA THR A 29 -5.71 -4.37 -18.42
C THR A 29 -5.68 -2.97 -19.01
N GLY A 30 -6.64 -2.12 -18.68
CA GLY A 30 -6.67 -0.71 -19.11
C GLY A 30 -5.45 0.08 -18.63
N GLU A 31 -5.02 -0.15 -17.39
CA GLU A 31 -3.80 0.48 -16.83
C GLU A 31 -2.53 -0.04 -17.54
N LEU A 32 -2.44 -1.34 -17.83
CA LEU A 32 -1.35 -1.94 -18.58
C LEU A 32 -1.22 -1.28 -19.97
N VAL A 33 -2.31 -1.23 -20.73
CA VAL A 33 -2.33 -0.64 -22.07
C VAL A 33 -1.98 0.86 -22.03
N SER A 34 -2.56 1.61 -21.11
CA SER A 34 -2.30 3.05 -20.97
C SER A 34 -0.84 3.34 -20.63
N ASN A 35 -0.24 2.58 -19.72
CA ASN A 35 1.17 2.74 -19.36
C ASN A 35 2.10 2.28 -20.48
N PHE A 36 1.73 1.25 -21.25
CA PHE A 36 2.47 0.84 -22.44
C PHE A 36 2.56 1.98 -23.46
N HIS A 37 1.46 2.66 -23.76
CA HIS A 37 1.46 3.84 -24.63
C HIS A 37 2.27 5.03 -24.08
N SER A 38 2.50 5.05 -22.78
CA SER A 38 3.38 6.02 -22.11
C SER A 38 4.86 5.62 -22.12
N GLY A 39 5.22 4.51 -22.79
CA GLY A 39 6.58 4.01 -22.95
C GLY A 39 7.07 3.10 -21.82
N ILE A 40 6.18 2.57 -20.98
CA ILE A 40 6.50 1.59 -19.94
C ILE A 40 6.20 0.20 -20.48
N HIS A 41 7.22 -0.66 -20.54
CA HIS A 41 7.12 -2.01 -21.09
C HIS A 41 7.37 -3.11 -20.05
N SER A 42 7.71 -2.77 -18.81
CA SER A 42 7.96 -3.73 -17.72
C SER A 42 6.98 -3.52 -16.56
N PHE A 43 6.24 -4.59 -16.23
CA PHE A 43 5.15 -4.55 -15.27
C PHE A 43 5.27 -5.66 -14.24
N SER A 44 4.83 -5.38 -13.02
CA SER A 44 4.67 -6.37 -11.94
C SER A 44 3.22 -6.36 -11.46
N ILE A 45 2.52 -7.46 -11.69
CA ILE A 45 1.15 -7.68 -11.23
C ILE A 45 1.21 -8.19 -9.80
N ILE A 46 0.73 -7.39 -8.85
CA ILE A 46 0.80 -7.68 -7.42
C ILE A 46 -0.59 -8.06 -6.90
N GLY A 47 -0.69 -9.21 -6.26
CA GLY A 47 -1.91 -9.65 -5.60
C GLY A 47 -1.67 -10.88 -4.74
N THR A 48 -2.42 -11.07 -3.66
CA THR A 48 -2.29 -12.22 -2.77
C THR A 48 -2.49 -13.55 -3.50
N TYR A 49 -2.10 -14.65 -2.88
CA TYR A 49 -2.35 -15.98 -3.45
C TYR A 49 -3.84 -16.20 -3.66
N GLY A 50 -4.19 -16.93 -4.74
CA GLY A 50 -5.58 -17.29 -5.03
C GLY A 50 -6.46 -16.15 -5.59
N THR A 51 -5.91 -14.97 -5.90
CA THR A 51 -6.66 -13.85 -6.52
C THR A 51 -6.89 -14.03 -8.03
N GLY A 52 -6.35 -15.09 -8.64
CA GLY A 52 -6.56 -15.35 -10.07
C GLY A 52 -5.53 -14.72 -11.02
N LYS A 53 -4.35 -14.32 -10.54
CA LYS A 53 -3.29 -13.72 -11.39
C LYS A 53 -2.89 -14.61 -12.56
N SER A 54 -2.61 -15.90 -12.31
CA SER A 54 -2.25 -16.85 -13.37
C SER A 54 -3.40 -17.06 -14.36
N SER A 55 -4.65 -17.10 -13.88
CA SER A 55 -5.84 -17.15 -14.74
C SER A 55 -5.99 -15.89 -15.60
N TYR A 56 -5.67 -14.72 -15.04
CA TYR A 56 -5.64 -13.45 -15.76
C TYR A 56 -4.58 -13.46 -16.87
N LEU A 57 -3.35 -13.95 -16.57
CA LEU A 57 -2.29 -14.07 -17.58
C LEU A 57 -2.71 -15.00 -18.72
N MET A 58 -3.34 -16.14 -18.40
CA MET A 58 -3.84 -17.07 -19.42
C MET A 58 -4.98 -16.47 -20.25
N ALA A 59 -5.90 -15.71 -19.63
CA ALA A 59 -6.96 -15.02 -20.36
C ALA A 59 -6.38 -13.96 -21.32
N LEU A 60 -5.38 -13.22 -20.85
CA LEU A 60 -4.65 -12.23 -21.66
C LEU A 60 -3.92 -12.91 -22.83
N GLU A 61 -3.22 -14.02 -22.57
CA GLU A 61 -2.54 -14.81 -23.62
C GLU A 61 -3.53 -15.33 -24.66
N ARG A 62 -4.69 -15.84 -24.26
CA ARG A 62 -5.73 -16.27 -25.19
C ARG A 62 -6.28 -15.13 -26.06
N ASP A 63 -6.49 -13.98 -25.47
CA ASP A 63 -6.93 -12.81 -26.23
C ASP A 63 -5.92 -12.44 -27.32
N LEU A 64 -4.64 -12.47 -26.96
CA LEU A 64 -3.54 -12.13 -27.87
C LEU A 64 -3.30 -13.20 -28.95
N MET A 65 -3.36 -14.49 -28.58
CA MET A 65 -3.00 -15.60 -29.48
C MET A 65 -4.19 -16.14 -30.26
N GLU A 66 -5.39 -16.19 -29.66
CA GLU A 66 -6.58 -16.84 -30.20
C GLU A 66 -7.73 -15.85 -30.50
N GLY A 67 -7.65 -14.62 -30.01
CA GLY A 67 -8.71 -13.62 -30.17
C GLY A 67 -9.98 -13.92 -29.36
N SER A 68 -9.82 -14.47 -28.14
CA SER A 68 -10.95 -14.90 -27.29
C SER A 68 -11.79 -13.76 -26.73
N ASN A 69 -11.30 -12.51 -26.75
CA ASN A 69 -11.99 -11.30 -26.34
C ASN A 69 -12.47 -11.26 -24.86
N TYR A 70 -11.71 -11.86 -23.94
CA TYR A 70 -12.00 -11.76 -22.51
C TYR A 70 -11.71 -10.35 -21.98
N LEU A 71 -10.48 -9.88 -22.14
CA LEU A 71 -9.92 -8.64 -21.56
C LEU A 71 -9.66 -7.60 -22.64
N ILE A 72 -9.25 -8.04 -23.83
CA ILE A 72 -8.86 -7.21 -24.97
C ILE A 72 -9.77 -7.51 -26.14
N GLN A 73 -10.63 -6.55 -26.50
CA GLN A 73 -11.55 -6.70 -27.63
C GLN A 73 -10.88 -6.54 -29.01
N ASN A 74 -9.75 -5.81 -29.05
CA ASN A 74 -9.00 -5.57 -30.26
C ASN A 74 -7.50 -5.63 -29.98
N SER A 75 -6.80 -6.59 -30.55
CA SER A 75 -5.36 -6.78 -30.40
C SER A 75 -4.50 -5.61 -30.91
N THR A 76 -5.09 -4.72 -31.73
CA THR A 76 -4.41 -3.51 -32.21
C THR A 76 -4.11 -2.47 -31.11
N VAL A 77 -4.59 -2.69 -29.86
CA VAL A 77 -4.28 -1.82 -28.71
C VAL A 77 -2.77 -1.71 -28.42
N PHE A 78 -1.95 -2.69 -28.87
CA PHE A 78 -0.49 -2.64 -28.73
C PHE A 78 0.22 -2.15 -30.02
N GLY A 79 -0.52 -1.83 -31.08
CA GLY A 79 -0.03 -1.33 -32.36
C GLY A 79 -0.72 -1.96 -33.55
N GLU A 80 -0.90 -1.20 -34.65
CA GLU A 80 -1.70 -1.60 -35.80
C GLU A 80 -0.95 -2.53 -36.80
N ASN A 81 0.37 -2.74 -36.63
CA ASN A 81 1.22 -3.29 -37.67
C ASN A 81 1.79 -4.69 -37.36
N PHE A 82 1.19 -5.44 -36.42
CA PHE A 82 1.68 -6.78 -36.08
C PHE A 82 0.86 -7.87 -36.74
N GLY A 83 1.56 -8.89 -37.28
CA GLY A 83 0.94 -10.11 -37.81
C GLY A 83 0.52 -11.12 -36.74
N GLY A 84 0.76 -10.80 -35.46
CA GLY A 84 0.40 -11.64 -34.30
C GLY A 84 1.29 -11.39 -33.08
N PHE A 85 1.16 -12.25 -32.09
CA PHE A 85 1.87 -12.19 -30.82
C PHE A 85 2.71 -13.45 -30.61
N GLU A 86 3.72 -13.34 -29.77
CA GLU A 86 4.54 -14.45 -29.30
C GLU A 86 4.66 -14.34 -27.79
N CYS A 87 4.33 -15.42 -27.04
CA CYS A 87 4.41 -15.45 -25.59
C CYS A 87 5.57 -16.36 -25.15
N LEU A 88 6.48 -15.81 -24.36
CA LEU A 88 7.57 -16.54 -23.71
C LEU A 88 7.20 -16.71 -22.24
N ASN A 89 6.62 -17.86 -21.90
CA ASN A 89 6.13 -18.17 -20.56
C ASN A 89 7.22 -18.82 -19.71
N ILE A 90 7.45 -18.25 -18.52
CA ILE A 90 8.43 -18.70 -17.53
C ILE A 90 7.71 -18.86 -16.20
N LEU A 91 7.82 -20.04 -15.60
CA LEU A 91 7.39 -20.26 -14.22
C LEU A 91 8.56 -19.97 -13.28
N GLY A 92 8.39 -19.01 -12.37
CA GLY A 92 9.38 -18.68 -11.36
C GLY A 92 9.58 -19.85 -10.38
N ASP A 93 10.83 -20.18 -10.14
CA ASP A 93 11.24 -21.19 -9.18
C ASP A 93 12.31 -20.58 -8.26
N TYR A 94 12.72 -21.34 -7.22
CA TYR A 94 13.81 -20.94 -6.32
C TYR A 94 15.18 -21.04 -7.01
N SER A 95 15.35 -20.18 -8.01
CA SER A 95 16.52 -20.09 -8.90
C SER A 95 16.69 -18.65 -9.38
N THR A 96 17.77 -18.37 -10.12
CA THR A 96 17.98 -17.07 -10.75
C THR A 96 17.12 -16.94 -12.02
N LEU A 97 16.61 -15.72 -12.30
CA LEU A 97 15.86 -15.48 -13.54
C LEU A 97 16.74 -15.68 -14.78
N SER A 98 18.04 -15.42 -14.65
CA SER A 98 19.02 -15.67 -15.71
C SER A 98 19.05 -17.14 -16.14
N ASN A 99 19.06 -18.06 -15.17
CA ASN A 99 19.03 -19.50 -15.47
C ASN A 99 17.71 -19.94 -16.08
N LEU A 100 16.58 -19.45 -15.57
CA LEU A 100 15.26 -19.78 -16.11
C LEU A 100 15.11 -19.29 -17.55
N LEU A 101 15.63 -18.10 -17.87
CA LEU A 101 15.66 -17.59 -19.24
C LEU A 101 16.59 -18.40 -20.14
N ALA A 102 17.79 -18.78 -19.64
CA ALA A 102 18.73 -19.61 -20.40
C ALA A 102 18.10 -20.94 -20.81
N ASP A 103 17.38 -21.61 -19.90
CA ASP A 103 16.67 -22.87 -20.18
C ASP A 103 15.60 -22.69 -21.27
N LYS A 104 14.82 -21.62 -21.19
CA LYS A 104 13.75 -21.32 -22.17
C LYS A 104 14.30 -20.92 -23.54
N LEU A 105 15.44 -20.27 -23.58
CA LEU A 105 16.09 -19.84 -24.81
C LEU A 105 17.03 -20.93 -25.39
N HIS A 106 17.14 -22.07 -24.71
CA HIS A 106 18.06 -23.17 -25.08
C HIS A 106 19.52 -22.67 -25.21
N SER A 107 19.92 -21.77 -24.34
CA SER A 107 21.28 -21.23 -24.23
C SER A 107 22.01 -21.85 -23.05
N ASP A 108 23.35 -21.84 -23.10
CA ASP A 108 24.15 -22.33 -21.99
C ASP A 108 23.89 -21.52 -20.72
N ARG A 109 23.71 -22.21 -19.59
CA ARG A 109 23.68 -21.60 -18.26
C ARG A 109 25.08 -21.06 -17.95
N SER A 110 25.34 -19.85 -18.36
CA SER A 110 26.60 -19.19 -18.06
C SER A 110 26.41 -18.13 -16.98
N ASP A 111 27.46 -17.94 -16.19
CA ASP A 111 27.52 -16.84 -15.23
C ASP A 111 27.66 -15.46 -15.91
N ASP A 112 27.87 -15.44 -17.22
CA ASP A 112 27.99 -14.20 -17.99
C ASP A 112 26.61 -13.72 -18.47
N THR A 113 26.16 -12.65 -17.86
CA THR A 113 24.90 -11.95 -18.21
C THR A 113 24.84 -11.59 -19.72
N LYS A 114 25.99 -11.33 -20.36
CA LYS A 114 26.05 -10.97 -21.79
C LYS A 114 25.53 -12.07 -22.70
N ASN A 115 25.83 -13.33 -22.39
CA ASN A 115 25.42 -14.48 -23.23
C ASN A 115 23.90 -14.59 -23.26
N ILE A 116 23.24 -14.39 -22.13
CA ILE A 116 21.78 -14.47 -22.00
C ILE A 116 21.10 -13.33 -22.77
N PHE A 117 21.63 -12.10 -22.68
CA PHE A 117 21.08 -10.97 -23.45
C PHE A 117 21.36 -11.10 -24.95
N THR A 118 22.43 -11.78 -25.36
CA THR A 118 22.68 -12.12 -26.75
C THR A 118 21.60 -13.11 -27.24
N ALA A 119 21.37 -14.20 -26.51
CA ALA A 119 20.33 -15.18 -26.85
C ALA A 119 18.92 -14.54 -26.88
N LEU A 120 18.59 -13.68 -25.90
CA LEU A 120 17.33 -12.95 -25.88
C LEU A 120 17.21 -11.98 -27.07
N SER A 121 18.28 -11.31 -27.45
CA SER A 121 18.32 -10.43 -28.62
C SER A 121 18.11 -11.20 -29.93
N GLU A 122 18.72 -12.36 -30.06
CA GLU A 122 18.52 -13.26 -31.20
C GLU A 122 17.11 -13.80 -31.27
N TYR A 123 16.55 -14.20 -30.12
CA TYR A 123 15.15 -14.61 -30.03
C TYR A 123 14.21 -13.50 -30.45
N TYR A 124 14.40 -12.29 -29.91
CA TYR A 124 13.62 -11.11 -30.30
C TYR A 124 13.76 -10.78 -31.80
N ALA A 125 14.96 -10.89 -32.35
CA ALA A 125 15.18 -10.66 -33.78
C ALA A 125 14.37 -11.63 -34.65
N LYS A 126 14.24 -12.92 -34.24
CA LYS A 126 13.37 -13.90 -34.90
C LYS A 126 11.90 -13.50 -34.82
N VAL A 127 11.42 -13.10 -33.63
CA VAL A 127 10.04 -12.65 -33.41
C VAL A 127 9.74 -11.39 -34.25
N LYS A 128 10.64 -10.43 -34.26
CA LYS A 128 10.53 -9.19 -35.05
C LYS A 128 10.51 -9.49 -36.57
N LYS A 129 11.34 -10.42 -37.03
CA LYS A 129 11.37 -10.85 -38.45
C LYS A 129 10.06 -11.52 -38.87
N ALA A 130 9.39 -12.21 -37.94
CA ALA A 130 8.05 -12.77 -38.13
C ALA A 130 6.92 -11.73 -38.02
N ASN A 131 7.25 -10.46 -37.83
CA ASN A 131 6.33 -9.34 -37.61
C ASN A 131 5.41 -9.55 -36.40
N LYS A 132 5.92 -10.16 -35.33
CA LYS A 132 5.17 -10.42 -34.10
C LYS A 132 5.58 -9.49 -32.96
N PHE A 133 4.66 -9.28 -32.02
CA PHE A 133 4.91 -8.61 -30.74
C PHE A 133 5.26 -9.64 -29.67
N LEU A 134 6.27 -9.38 -28.83
CA LEU A 134 6.75 -10.33 -27.83
C LEU A 134 6.20 -10.00 -26.43
N PHE A 135 5.54 -10.97 -25.79
CA PHE A 135 5.22 -10.96 -24.38
C PHE A 135 6.14 -11.92 -23.64
N ILE A 136 6.88 -11.42 -22.67
CA ILE A 136 7.68 -12.22 -21.73
C ILE A 136 6.88 -12.26 -20.43
N VAL A 137 6.44 -13.44 -20.03
CA VAL A 137 5.61 -13.62 -18.84
C VAL A 137 6.37 -14.44 -17.81
N VAL A 138 6.55 -13.90 -16.61
CA VAL A 138 7.19 -14.60 -15.49
C VAL A 138 6.16 -14.72 -14.35
N ASP A 139 5.50 -15.87 -14.29
CA ASP A 139 4.58 -16.17 -13.19
C ASP A 139 5.37 -16.64 -11.97
N GLU A 140 4.84 -16.42 -10.76
CA GLU A 140 5.51 -16.72 -9.49
C GLU A 140 6.92 -16.08 -9.34
N PHE A 141 7.10 -14.90 -9.90
CA PHE A 141 8.38 -14.16 -9.85
C PHE A 141 8.88 -13.91 -8.42
N GLY A 142 7.98 -13.93 -7.42
CA GLY A 142 8.33 -13.83 -6.01
C GLY A 142 9.36 -14.86 -5.54
N LYS A 143 9.32 -16.10 -6.06
CA LYS A 143 10.29 -17.16 -5.74
C LYS A 143 11.72 -16.79 -6.19
N VAL A 144 11.82 -16.17 -7.35
CA VAL A 144 13.10 -15.66 -7.88
C VAL A 144 13.64 -14.55 -6.98
N LEU A 145 12.77 -13.62 -6.53
CA LEU A 145 13.16 -12.54 -5.63
C LEU A 145 13.56 -13.06 -4.24
N GLU A 146 12.89 -14.09 -3.73
CA GLU A 146 13.29 -14.75 -2.48
C GLU A 146 14.64 -15.44 -2.57
N HIS A 147 14.92 -16.10 -3.70
CA HIS A 147 16.22 -16.66 -3.98
C HIS A 147 17.30 -15.58 -4.07
N ALA A 148 17.03 -14.49 -4.79
CA ALA A 148 17.93 -13.36 -4.94
C ALA A 148 18.28 -12.71 -3.59
N ALA A 149 17.28 -12.52 -2.73
CA ALA A 149 17.49 -11.92 -1.40
C ALA A 149 18.40 -12.76 -0.47
N LYS A 150 18.47 -14.08 -0.70
CA LYS A 150 19.30 -15.00 0.13
C LYS A 150 20.64 -15.34 -0.53
N ASN A 151 20.72 -15.30 -1.87
CA ASN A 151 21.85 -15.80 -2.64
C ASN A 151 22.35 -14.73 -3.62
N ASN A 152 23.36 -13.94 -3.23
CA ASN A 152 23.97 -12.92 -4.05
C ASN A 152 22.98 -11.89 -4.66
N PRO A 153 22.36 -11.05 -3.83
CA PRO A 153 21.32 -10.11 -4.26
C PRO A 153 21.79 -9.10 -5.30
N GLU A 154 23.06 -8.69 -5.26
CA GLU A 154 23.60 -7.65 -6.14
C GLU A 154 23.65 -8.10 -7.60
N ARG A 155 24.04 -9.35 -7.84
CA ARG A 155 24.12 -9.93 -9.17
C ARG A 155 22.74 -10.06 -9.82
N GLU A 156 21.79 -10.61 -9.08
CA GLU A 156 20.43 -10.80 -9.58
C GLU A 156 19.72 -9.47 -9.80
N LEU A 157 19.91 -8.50 -8.90
CA LEU A 157 19.39 -7.14 -9.07
C LEU A 157 19.94 -6.47 -10.33
N TYR A 158 21.23 -6.64 -10.59
CA TYR A 158 21.85 -6.13 -11.82
C TYR A 158 21.21 -6.76 -13.06
N PHE A 159 20.98 -8.09 -13.04
CA PHE A 159 20.31 -8.78 -14.14
C PHE A 159 18.90 -8.26 -14.36
N LEU A 160 18.09 -8.13 -13.30
CA LEU A 160 16.71 -7.62 -13.36
C LEU A 160 16.65 -6.19 -13.88
N GLN A 161 17.61 -5.37 -13.44
CA GLN A 161 17.76 -4.01 -13.96
C GLN A 161 18.04 -4.00 -15.46
N LYS A 162 18.99 -4.81 -15.91
CA LYS A 162 19.36 -4.92 -17.33
C LYS A 162 18.21 -5.46 -18.18
N LEU A 163 17.42 -6.40 -17.64
CA LEU A 163 16.23 -6.92 -18.31
C LEU A 163 15.17 -5.83 -18.50
N ALA A 164 14.90 -5.05 -17.44
CA ALA A 164 13.98 -3.92 -17.55
C ALA A 164 14.49 -2.86 -18.55
N GLU A 165 15.78 -2.54 -18.54
CA GLU A 165 16.40 -1.63 -19.53
C GLU A 165 16.27 -2.19 -20.95
N PHE A 166 16.46 -3.50 -21.14
CA PHE A 166 16.32 -4.15 -22.43
C PHE A 166 14.90 -4.06 -22.97
N VAL A 167 13.90 -4.27 -22.11
CA VAL A 167 12.49 -4.28 -22.49
C VAL A 167 11.96 -2.86 -22.71
N ASN A 168 12.33 -1.90 -21.86
CA ASN A 168 11.83 -0.52 -21.91
C ASN A 168 12.44 0.35 -23.03
N VAL A 169 13.09 -0.24 -24.04
CA VAL A 169 13.54 0.50 -25.23
C VAL A 169 12.33 0.80 -26.12
N PRO A 170 11.98 2.07 -26.38
CA PRO A 170 10.74 2.44 -27.09
C PRO A 170 10.58 1.84 -28.49
N SER A 171 11.71 1.49 -29.14
CA SER A 171 11.71 0.88 -30.49
C SER A 171 11.50 -0.64 -30.48
N ARG A 172 11.36 -1.24 -29.30
CA ARG A 172 11.15 -2.68 -29.12
C ARG A 172 9.69 -2.99 -28.82
N ASN A 173 9.15 -3.92 -29.58
CA ASN A 173 7.79 -4.40 -29.41
C ASN A 173 7.78 -5.57 -28.41
N ILE A 174 8.11 -5.26 -27.16
CA ILE A 174 8.22 -6.24 -26.06
C ILE A 174 7.47 -5.70 -24.86
N ILE A 175 6.73 -6.57 -24.16
CA ILE A 175 6.22 -6.33 -22.82
C ILE A 175 6.75 -7.44 -21.91
N LEU A 176 7.20 -7.07 -20.72
CA LEU A 176 7.54 -7.97 -19.62
C LEU A 176 6.47 -7.88 -18.55
N LEU A 177 5.82 -9.00 -18.26
CA LEU A 177 4.83 -9.16 -17.19
C LEU A 177 5.39 -10.10 -16.13
N THR A 178 5.42 -9.67 -14.89
CA THR A 178 5.79 -10.51 -13.76
C THR A 178 4.65 -10.59 -12.76
N THR A 179 4.50 -11.69 -12.02
CA THR A 179 3.51 -11.76 -10.93
C THR A 179 4.17 -11.86 -9.57
N LEU A 180 3.61 -11.14 -8.61
CA LEU A 180 4.06 -11.11 -7.22
C LEU A 180 2.87 -11.33 -6.28
N HIS A 181 3.11 -11.97 -5.14
CA HIS A 181 2.09 -12.14 -4.10
C HIS A 181 2.15 -11.05 -3.03
N GLN A 182 3.24 -10.27 -2.98
CA GLN A 182 3.42 -9.08 -2.15
C GLN A 182 4.21 -8.03 -2.92
N ASN A 183 4.26 -6.79 -2.42
CA ASN A 183 5.00 -5.74 -3.13
C ASN A 183 6.49 -6.08 -3.21
N PHE A 184 7.15 -5.58 -4.26
CA PHE A 184 8.55 -5.84 -4.54
C PHE A 184 9.49 -5.50 -3.36
N GLY A 185 9.16 -4.46 -2.61
CA GLY A 185 9.95 -4.04 -1.43
C GLY A 185 9.86 -5.01 -0.24
N ALA A 186 8.80 -5.80 -0.12
CA ALA A 186 8.63 -6.75 0.98
C ALA A 186 9.65 -7.89 0.94
N TYR A 187 10.16 -8.26 -0.23
CA TYR A 187 11.22 -9.26 -0.38
C TYR A 187 12.58 -8.77 0.12
N ALA A 188 12.76 -7.45 0.28
CA ALA A 188 13.98 -6.82 0.76
C ALA A 188 14.14 -6.80 2.29
N GLY A 189 13.21 -7.39 3.06
CA GLY A 189 13.14 -7.24 4.52
C GLY A 189 14.38 -7.72 5.29
N LYS A 190 15.15 -8.66 4.74
CA LYS A 190 16.37 -9.22 5.35
C LYS A 190 17.68 -8.64 4.78
N LEU A 191 17.59 -7.71 3.85
CA LEU A 191 18.75 -7.08 3.21
C LEU A 191 19.33 -5.95 4.06
N THR A 192 20.62 -5.67 3.87
CA THR A 192 21.26 -4.46 4.42
C THR A 192 20.66 -3.19 3.82
N ASP A 193 20.82 -2.06 4.48
CA ASP A 193 20.28 -0.78 4.00
C ASP A 193 20.82 -0.40 2.61
N SER A 194 22.08 -0.70 2.31
CA SER A 194 22.67 -0.48 0.98
C SER A 194 22.00 -1.35 -0.08
N GLN A 195 21.86 -2.65 0.18
CA GLN A 195 21.20 -3.60 -0.72
C GLN A 195 19.71 -3.29 -0.89
N ARG A 196 19.04 -2.85 0.17
CA ARG A 196 17.63 -2.42 0.11
C ARG A 196 17.45 -1.20 -0.79
N ASN A 197 18.39 -0.24 -0.77
CA ASN A 197 18.35 0.91 -1.67
C ASN A 197 18.52 0.51 -3.14
N GLU A 198 19.42 -0.43 -3.44
CA GLU A 198 19.56 -0.96 -4.81
C GLU A 198 18.31 -1.72 -5.24
N TRP A 199 17.69 -2.50 -4.32
CA TRP A 199 16.42 -3.17 -4.56
C TRP A 199 15.30 -2.21 -4.94
N LEU A 200 15.18 -1.08 -4.23
CA LEU A 200 14.19 -0.04 -4.53
C LEU A 200 14.42 0.63 -5.90
N LYS A 201 15.68 0.75 -6.34
CA LYS A 201 15.99 1.26 -7.68
C LYS A 201 15.50 0.30 -8.79
N VAL A 202 15.70 -1.00 -8.59
CA VAL A 202 15.18 -2.01 -9.53
C VAL A 202 13.65 -1.99 -9.53
N LYS A 203 13.02 -1.91 -8.34
CA LYS A 203 11.57 -1.74 -8.22
C LYS A 203 11.04 -0.58 -9.08
N GLY A 204 11.73 0.57 -9.05
CA GLY A 204 11.31 1.76 -9.81
C GLY A 204 11.28 1.59 -11.33
N ARG A 205 11.85 0.50 -11.86
CA ARG A 205 11.84 0.19 -13.30
C ARG A 205 10.65 -0.68 -13.71
N TYR A 206 9.95 -1.27 -12.75
CA TYR A 206 8.76 -2.08 -12.96
C TYR A 206 7.54 -1.30 -12.51
N LYS A 207 6.57 -1.13 -13.39
CA LYS A 207 5.28 -0.54 -13.02
C LYS A 207 4.46 -1.58 -12.27
N GLU A 208 4.17 -1.28 -11.01
CA GLU A 208 3.31 -2.13 -10.19
C GLU A 208 1.84 -1.94 -10.59
N LEU A 209 1.17 -3.05 -10.91
CA LEU A 209 -0.26 -3.14 -11.18
C LEU A 209 -0.90 -3.97 -10.05
N VAL A 210 -1.80 -3.37 -9.29
CA VAL A 210 -2.42 -4.05 -8.14
C VAL A 210 -3.59 -4.90 -8.61
N PHE A 211 -3.44 -6.23 -8.51
CA PHE A 211 -4.46 -7.21 -8.82
C PHE A 211 -5.08 -7.75 -7.52
N SER A 212 -5.98 -6.97 -6.94
CA SER A 212 -6.65 -7.31 -5.70
C SER A 212 -8.16 -7.25 -5.92
N GLU A 213 -8.77 -8.43 -5.93
CA GLU A 213 -10.23 -8.49 -6.02
C GLU A 213 -10.85 -8.08 -4.68
N PRO A 214 -11.78 -7.12 -4.67
CA PRO A 214 -12.59 -6.84 -3.49
C PRO A 214 -13.32 -8.09 -2.99
N VAL A 215 -13.59 -8.15 -1.69
CA VAL A 215 -14.27 -9.30 -1.08
C VAL A 215 -15.62 -9.57 -1.76
N GLU A 216 -16.34 -8.51 -2.11
CA GLU A 216 -17.64 -8.59 -2.81
C GLU A 216 -17.52 -9.24 -4.17
N GLN A 217 -16.43 -9.00 -4.89
CA GLN A 217 -16.18 -9.61 -6.20
C GLN A 217 -15.85 -11.10 -6.06
N LEU A 218 -15.07 -11.46 -5.05
CA LEU A 218 -14.81 -12.88 -4.76
C LEU A 218 -16.08 -13.64 -4.37
N LEU A 219 -16.99 -12.98 -3.63
CA LEU A 219 -18.30 -13.54 -3.32
C LEU A 219 -19.19 -13.70 -4.56
N TYR A 220 -19.12 -12.76 -5.49
CA TYR A 220 -19.81 -12.90 -6.78
C TYR A 220 -19.29 -14.11 -7.57
N LEU A 221 -17.97 -14.26 -7.68
CA LEU A 221 -17.34 -15.40 -8.35
C LEU A 221 -17.72 -16.73 -7.67
N ALA A 222 -17.74 -16.77 -6.34
CA ALA A 222 -18.18 -17.92 -5.57
C ALA A 222 -19.65 -18.24 -5.84
N ALA A 223 -20.53 -17.24 -5.92
CA ALA A 223 -21.95 -17.39 -6.19
C ALA A 223 -22.21 -17.97 -7.60
N GLU A 224 -21.49 -17.50 -8.62
CA GLU A 224 -21.58 -18.06 -9.97
C GLU A 224 -21.11 -19.52 -10.03
N GLN A 225 -20.13 -19.88 -9.19
CA GLN A 225 -19.64 -21.26 -9.11
C GLN A 225 -20.60 -22.20 -8.40
N ILE A 226 -21.29 -21.75 -7.34
CA ILE A 226 -22.25 -22.54 -6.57
C ILE A 226 -23.62 -22.67 -7.28
N SER A 227 -24.03 -21.67 -8.07
CA SER A 227 -25.37 -21.54 -8.65
C SER A 227 -25.85 -22.71 -9.53
N ASN A 228 -24.99 -23.67 -9.81
CA ASN A 228 -25.30 -24.88 -10.58
C ASN A 228 -25.91 -26.02 -9.74
N THR A 229 -26.21 -25.80 -8.46
CA THR A 229 -26.81 -26.83 -7.59
C THR A 229 -28.33 -26.65 -7.48
N ASN A 230 -29.09 -27.71 -7.81
CA ASN A 230 -30.56 -27.73 -7.78
C ASN A 230 -31.16 -27.88 -6.34
N LEU A 231 -30.65 -27.11 -5.37
CA LEU A 231 -31.11 -27.18 -4.00
C LEU A 231 -32.34 -26.25 -3.76
N ARG A 232 -33.43 -26.78 -3.21
CA ARG A 232 -34.54 -25.98 -2.74
C ARG A 232 -34.25 -25.46 -1.35
N TYR A 233 -34.45 -24.16 -1.09
CA TYR A 233 -34.19 -23.53 0.19
C TYR A 233 -35.13 -22.36 0.47
N ASP A 234 -35.27 -22.00 1.74
CA ASP A 234 -35.98 -20.79 2.13
C ASP A 234 -35.15 -19.55 1.85
N SER A 235 -35.52 -18.85 0.79
CA SER A 235 -34.85 -17.62 0.39
C SER A 235 -35.01 -16.46 1.40
N ALA A 236 -36.04 -16.54 2.27
CA ALA A 236 -36.31 -15.50 3.25
C ALA A 236 -35.25 -15.49 4.36
N ALA A 237 -34.87 -16.63 4.90
CA ALA A 237 -33.83 -16.73 5.93
C ALA A 237 -32.48 -16.17 5.45
N MET A 238 -32.06 -16.47 4.22
CA MET A 238 -30.82 -15.92 3.63
C MET A 238 -30.85 -14.40 3.48
N VAL A 239 -31.99 -13.85 3.06
CA VAL A 239 -32.14 -12.39 2.91
C VAL A 239 -32.13 -11.70 4.28
N GLU A 240 -32.74 -12.31 5.30
CA GLU A 240 -32.71 -11.77 6.65
C GLU A 240 -31.30 -11.81 7.27
N ILE A 241 -30.54 -12.90 7.08
CA ILE A 241 -29.14 -12.98 7.49
C ILE A 241 -28.31 -11.91 6.79
N LEU A 242 -28.53 -11.67 5.48
CA LEU A 242 -27.87 -10.59 4.76
C LEU A 242 -28.25 -9.21 5.34
N ALA A 243 -29.52 -8.98 5.64
CA ALA A 243 -29.98 -7.73 6.24
C ALA A 243 -29.31 -7.48 7.60
N LEU A 244 -29.15 -8.52 8.42
CA LEU A 244 -28.41 -8.47 9.68
C LEU A 244 -26.94 -8.13 9.44
N ALA A 245 -26.28 -8.79 8.49
CA ALA A 245 -24.88 -8.56 8.17
C ALA A 245 -24.60 -7.14 7.66
N LYS A 246 -25.51 -6.56 6.89
CA LYS A 246 -25.45 -5.16 6.45
C LYS A 246 -25.67 -4.18 7.61
N ARG A 247 -26.68 -4.42 8.44
CA ARG A 247 -27.01 -3.56 9.59
C ARG A 247 -25.87 -3.48 10.60
N THR A 248 -25.12 -4.57 10.77
CA THR A 248 -23.95 -4.62 11.65
C THR A 248 -22.67 -4.12 11.00
N LYS A 249 -22.73 -3.62 9.77
CA LYS A 249 -21.56 -3.17 8.99
C LYS A 249 -20.48 -4.26 8.79
N PHE A 250 -20.88 -5.51 8.88
CA PHE A 250 -19.98 -6.64 8.62
C PHE A 250 -19.77 -6.85 7.11
N ILE A 251 -20.80 -6.56 6.33
CA ILE A 251 -20.81 -6.63 4.87
C ILE A 251 -21.11 -5.24 4.29
N SER A 252 -20.50 -4.93 3.15
CA SER A 252 -20.76 -3.71 2.39
C SER A 252 -22.26 -3.62 1.98
N PRO A 253 -22.86 -2.42 2.04
CA PRO A 253 -24.22 -2.18 1.53
C PRO A 253 -24.41 -2.53 0.05
N GLN A 254 -23.33 -2.53 -0.74
CA GLN A 254 -23.35 -2.73 -2.19
C GLN A 254 -23.60 -4.19 -2.59
N LEU A 255 -23.34 -5.17 -1.71
CA LEU A 255 -23.58 -6.57 -2.03
C LEU A 255 -25.09 -6.84 -2.20
N ASP A 256 -25.48 -7.35 -3.36
CA ASP A 256 -26.88 -7.54 -3.70
C ASP A 256 -27.46 -8.86 -3.13
N GLY A 257 -28.79 -8.89 -2.97
CA GLY A 257 -29.49 -10.07 -2.47
C GLY A 257 -29.51 -11.25 -3.46
N LYS A 258 -29.29 -10.99 -4.76
CA LYS A 258 -29.24 -12.05 -5.77
C LYS A 258 -27.97 -12.87 -5.63
N THR A 259 -26.84 -12.22 -5.43
CA THR A 259 -25.54 -12.86 -5.19
C THR A 259 -25.60 -13.75 -3.94
N ILE A 260 -26.17 -13.23 -2.83
CA ILE A 260 -26.28 -14.03 -1.59
C ILE A 260 -27.20 -15.23 -1.75
N LYS A 261 -28.30 -15.11 -2.49
CA LYS A 261 -29.18 -16.25 -2.78
C LYS A 261 -28.47 -17.36 -3.57
N LYS A 262 -27.59 -17.00 -4.48
CA LYS A 262 -26.75 -17.95 -5.25
C LYS A 262 -25.70 -18.64 -4.40
N LEU A 263 -25.29 -18.04 -3.28
CA LEU A 263 -24.31 -18.63 -2.36
C LEU A 263 -24.87 -19.75 -1.49
N PHE A 264 -26.21 -19.89 -1.40
CA PHE A 264 -26.81 -20.97 -0.60
C PHE A 264 -26.17 -22.35 -0.94
N PRO A 265 -25.86 -23.17 0.06
CA PRO A 265 -26.17 -23.09 1.49
C PRO A 265 -25.16 -22.28 2.35
N LEU A 266 -24.21 -21.59 1.77
CA LEU A 266 -23.26 -20.74 2.49
C LEU A 266 -23.93 -19.42 2.92
N ASP A 267 -24.05 -19.15 4.22
CA ASP A 267 -24.67 -17.91 4.69
C ASP A 267 -23.75 -16.68 4.51
N ALA A 268 -24.34 -15.48 4.58
CA ALA A 268 -23.64 -14.24 4.28
C ALA A 268 -22.47 -13.94 5.23
N PHE A 269 -22.58 -14.25 6.53
CA PHE A 269 -21.48 -14.07 7.48
C PHE A 269 -20.35 -15.07 7.24
N SER A 270 -20.72 -16.32 6.98
CA SER A 270 -19.79 -17.42 6.70
C SER A 270 -19.02 -17.16 5.39
N ALA A 271 -19.72 -16.73 4.36
CA ALA A 271 -19.12 -16.38 3.08
C ALA A 271 -18.11 -15.23 3.23
N MET A 272 -18.46 -14.19 3.97
CA MET A 272 -17.58 -13.07 4.24
C MET A 272 -16.36 -13.46 5.10
N CYS A 273 -16.58 -14.19 6.20
CA CYS A 273 -15.52 -14.67 7.07
C CYS A 273 -14.54 -15.57 6.30
N MET A 274 -15.06 -16.51 5.51
CA MET A 274 -14.25 -17.43 4.73
C MET A 274 -13.40 -16.69 3.69
N THR A 275 -13.99 -15.73 2.97
CA THR A 275 -13.26 -14.91 1.99
C THR A 275 -12.15 -14.11 2.64
N LYS A 276 -12.43 -13.42 3.76
CA LYS A 276 -11.42 -12.68 4.52
C LYS A 276 -10.33 -13.58 5.11
N ALA A 277 -10.70 -14.76 5.61
CA ALA A 277 -9.76 -15.74 6.14
C ALA A 277 -8.80 -16.22 5.06
N ILE A 278 -9.31 -16.53 3.88
CA ILE A 278 -8.47 -16.95 2.74
C ILE A 278 -7.57 -15.83 2.26
N GLN A 279 -8.06 -14.58 2.18
CA GLN A 279 -7.21 -13.43 1.85
C GLN A 279 -6.08 -13.21 2.87
N ARG A 280 -6.31 -13.55 4.15
CA ARG A 280 -5.35 -13.34 5.24
C ARG A 280 -4.41 -14.53 5.45
N TYR A 281 -4.90 -15.75 5.34
CA TYR A 281 -4.21 -16.99 5.68
C TYR A 281 -3.96 -17.91 4.48
N GLY A 282 -4.63 -17.67 3.35
CA GLY A 282 -4.51 -18.51 2.17
C GLY A 282 -3.09 -18.50 1.60
N GLN A 283 -2.50 -19.68 1.46
CA GLN A 283 -1.20 -19.90 0.84
C GLN A 283 -1.32 -21.04 -0.18
N ASN A 284 -0.62 -20.91 -1.29
CA ASN A 284 -0.56 -21.93 -2.34
C ASN A 284 -1.97 -22.34 -2.86
N GLU A 285 -2.33 -23.61 -2.71
CA GLU A 285 -3.59 -24.20 -3.23
C GLU A 285 -4.83 -23.89 -2.38
N ARG A 286 -4.69 -23.24 -1.21
CA ARG A 286 -5.79 -22.96 -0.28
C ARG A 286 -6.50 -21.67 -0.66
N THR A 287 -7.38 -21.76 -1.63
CA THR A 287 -8.16 -20.64 -2.19
C THR A 287 -9.64 -20.77 -1.84
N LEU A 288 -10.43 -19.72 -2.10
CA LEU A 288 -11.89 -19.77 -1.94
C LEU A 288 -12.49 -20.89 -2.82
N PHE A 289 -11.96 -21.09 -4.00
CA PHE A 289 -12.41 -22.13 -4.91
C PHE A 289 -12.05 -23.54 -4.41
N SER A 290 -10.88 -23.74 -3.78
CA SER A 290 -10.56 -25.02 -3.16
C SER A 290 -11.48 -25.35 -1.98
N PHE A 291 -11.83 -24.36 -1.17
CA PHE A 291 -12.85 -24.52 -0.12
C PHE A 291 -14.22 -24.97 -0.70
N LEU A 292 -14.63 -24.37 -1.81
CA LEU A 292 -15.93 -24.66 -2.44
C LEU A 292 -15.99 -26.00 -3.17
N MET A 293 -14.89 -26.42 -3.78
CA MET A 293 -14.87 -27.51 -4.79
C MET A 293 -14.06 -28.74 -4.37
N SER A 294 -13.05 -28.58 -3.51
CA SER A 294 -12.21 -29.70 -3.10
C SER A 294 -12.85 -30.52 -1.99
N LYS A 295 -12.72 -31.83 -2.08
CA LYS A 295 -13.13 -32.74 -1.01
C LYS A 295 -12.08 -32.68 0.12
N GLY A 296 -12.52 -32.47 1.32
CA GLY A 296 -11.68 -32.41 2.51
C GLY A 296 -12.51 -32.25 3.78
N ALA A 297 -11.94 -32.60 4.92
CA ALA A 297 -12.65 -32.50 6.18
C ALA A 297 -13.19 -31.11 6.43
N ASN A 298 -14.46 -31.01 6.75
CA ASN A 298 -15.24 -29.79 6.97
C ASN A 298 -15.32 -28.86 5.76
N SER A 299 -15.01 -29.34 4.52
CA SER A 299 -15.14 -28.52 3.31
C SER A 299 -16.60 -28.27 2.93
N PHE A 300 -16.82 -27.18 2.21
CA PHE A 300 -18.18 -26.84 1.72
C PHE A 300 -18.71 -27.91 0.76
N SER A 301 -17.87 -28.53 -0.07
CA SER A 301 -18.28 -29.56 -1.03
C SER A 301 -18.79 -30.85 -0.38
N GLU A 302 -18.46 -31.12 0.88
CA GLU A 302 -18.94 -32.28 1.65
C GLU A 302 -20.17 -31.97 2.50
N PHE A 303 -20.55 -30.71 2.58
CA PHE A 303 -21.73 -30.30 3.33
C PHE A 303 -23.03 -30.65 2.56
N VAL A 304 -23.84 -31.48 3.15
CA VAL A 304 -25.18 -31.83 2.64
C VAL A 304 -26.21 -31.13 3.52
N PRO A 305 -26.80 -30.01 3.07
CA PRO A 305 -27.73 -29.25 3.87
C PRO A 305 -29.00 -30.05 4.13
N GLN A 306 -29.46 -30.06 5.38
CA GLN A 306 -30.82 -30.45 5.73
C GLN A 306 -31.77 -29.28 5.45
N GLU A 307 -33.08 -29.48 5.61
CA GLU A 307 -34.06 -28.42 5.39
C GLU A 307 -33.77 -27.18 6.23
N ASN A 308 -33.53 -26.05 5.55
CA ASN A 308 -33.18 -24.75 6.15
C ASN A 308 -31.80 -24.70 6.88
N GLU A 309 -30.96 -25.68 6.69
CA GLU A 309 -29.60 -25.66 7.26
C GLU A 309 -28.64 -24.89 6.36
N THR A 310 -27.79 -24.06 6.96
CA THR A 310 -26.75 -23.31 6.26
C THR A 310 -25.37 -23.76 6.72
N TYR A 311 -24.38 -23.63 5.82
CA TYR A 311 -22.99 -23.71 6.19
C TYR A 311 -22.63 -22.42 6.95
N ASN A 312 -22.59 -22.53 8.27
CA ASN A 312 -22.57 -21.40 9.20
C ASN A 312 -21.19 -21.12 9.79
N LEU A 313 -21.06 -20.03 10.56
CA LEU A 313 -19.79 -19.62 11.17
C LEU A 313 -19.12 -20.67 12.03
N ALA A 314 -19.87 -21.53 12.73
CA ALA A 314 -19.26 -22.60 13.51
C ALA A 314 -18.53 -23.61 12.60
N MET A 315 -19.12 -23.94 11.46
CA MET A 315 -18.50 -24.81 10.46
C MET A 315 -17.29 -24.15 9.79
N VAL A 316 -17.36 -22.84 9.53
CA VAL A 316 -16.18 -22.07 9.06
C VAL A 316 -15.05 -22.14 10.06
N TYR A 317 -15.32 -22.00 11.36
CA TYR A 317 -14.29 -22.16 12.40
C TYR A 317 -13.64 -23.54 12.33
N ASP A 318 -14.44 -24.61 12.27
CA ASP A 318 -13.94 -25.99 12.22
C ASP A 318 -13.09 -26.25 10.95
N TYR A 319 -13.53 -25.72 9.81
CA TYR A 319 -12.74 -25.77 8.56
C TYR A 319 -11.40 -25.04 8.69
N LEU A 320 -11.39 -23.82 9.25
CA LEU A 320 -10.18 -23.02 9.41
C LEU A 320 -9.19 -23.68 10.36
N VAL A 321 -9.66 -24.16 11.50
CA VAL A 321 -8.79 -24.84 12.48
C VAL A 321 -8.19 -26.10 11.87
N TYR A 322 -8.96 -26.89 11.14
CA TYR A 322 -8.45 -28.13 10.53
C TYR A 322 -7.45 -27.86 9.40
N ASN A 323 -7.77 -26.94 8.49
CA ASN A 323 -6.99 -26.74 7.27
C ASN A 323 -5.82 -25.75 7.43
N PHE A 324 -5.86 -24.86 8.42
CA PHE A 324 -4.84 -23.82 8.64
C PHE A 324 -4.14 -23.93 9.99
N TYR A 325 -4.24 -25.08 10.69
CA TYR A 325 -3.75 -25.28 12.05
C TYR A 325 -2.30 -24.81 12.27
N SER A 326 -1.38 -25.20 11.40
CA SER A 326 0.03 -24.80 11.51
C SER A 326 0.21 -23.30 11.48
N PHE A 327 -0.47 -22.60 10.57
CA PHE A 327 -0.42 -21.15 10.48
C PHE A 327 -1.08 -20.45 11.67
N LEU A 328 -2.22 -20.98 12.14
CA LEU A 328 -2.95 -20.40 13.28
C LEU A 328 -2.23 -20.62 14.62
N SER A 329 -1.38 -21.64 14.72
CA SER A 329 -0.56 -21.96 15.90
C SER A 329 0.77 -21.21 15.94
N GLU A 330 1.24 -20.67 14.81
CA GLU A 330 2.45 -19.83 14.76
C GLU A 330 2.20 -18.45 15.37
N ALA A 331 3.28 -17.76 15.77
CA ALA A 331 3.21 -16.39 16.28
C ALA A 331 2.90 -15.41 15.16
N ASN A 332 1.61 -15.21 14.88
CA ASN A 332 1.11 -14.22 13.92
C ASN A 332 0.27 -13.15 14.62
N ALA A 333 -0.15 -12.12 13.87
CA ALA A 333 -0.92 -11.00 14.42
C ALA A 333 -2.26 -11.39 15.05
N ASP A 334 -2.84 -12.53 14.65
CA ASP A 334 -4.14 -13.01 15.10
C ASP A 334 -4.05 -14.12 16.16
N SER A 335 -2.84 -14.55 16.53
CA SER A 335 -2.61 -15.68 17.46
C SER A 335 -3.32 -15.51 18.81
N MET A 336 -3.41 -14.28 19.31
CA MET A 336 -4.13 -13.97 20.54
C MET A 336 -5.63 -14.21 20.40
N ASN A 337 -6.24 -13.85 19.29
CA ASN A 337 -7.68 -14.06 19.04
C ASN A 337 -8.00 -15.56 18.93
N TRP A 338 -7.15 -16.32 18.24
CA TRP A 338 -7.30 -17.77 18.13
C TRP A 338 -7.13 -18.46 19.49
N THR A 339 -6.18 -18.00 20.31
CA THR A 339 -6.01 -18.49 21.69
C THR A 339 -7.23 -18.20 22.55
N SER A 340 -7.78 -16.99 22.49
CA SER A 340 -9.00 -16.63 23.25
C SER A 340 -10.21 -17.46 22.82
N MET A 341 -10.35 -17.78 21.53
CA MET A 341 -11.41 -18.70 21.05
C MET A 341 -11.22 -20.10 21.62
N ARG A 342 -9.99 -20.64 21.60
CA ARG A 342 -9.68 -21.96 22.14
C ARG A 342 -9.97 -22.04 23.63
N VAL A 343 -9.53 -21.08 24.42
CA VAL A 343 -9.79 -21.01 25.87
C VAL A 343 -11.30 -20.96 26.16
N ALA A 344 -12.05 -20.15 25.41
CA ALA A 344 -13.51 -20.09 25.57
C ALA A 344 -14.20 -21.41 25.24
N ILE A 345 -13.76 -22.12 24.20
CA ILE A 345 -14.25 -23.47 23.83
C ILE A 345 -13.93 -24.47 24.94
N GLU A 346 -12.69 -24.55 25.43
CA GLU A 346 -12.26 -25.41 26.51
C GLU A 346 -13.10 -25.18 27.78
N ARG A 347 -13.42 -23.93 28.10
CA ARG A 347 -14.28 -23.57 29.24
C ARG A 347 -15.73 -24.06 29.06
N VAL A 348 -16.28 -23.99 27.84
CA VAL A 348 -17.61 -24.58 27.58
C VAL A 348 -17.58 -26.09 27.74
N GLU A 349 -16.55 -26.76 27.22
CA GLU A 349 -16.40 -28.23 27.28
C GLU A 349 -16.11 -28.75 28.69
N SER A 350 -15.51 -27.93 29.56
CA SER A 350 -15.19 -28.30 30.96
C SER A 350 -16.42 -28.52 31.85
N GLY A 351 -17.64 -28.39 31.31
CA GLY A 351 -18.88 -28.69 32.05
C GLY A 351 -19.39 -27.57 32.95
N VAL A 352 -18.85 -26.34 32.81
CA VAL A 352 -19.33 -25.16 33.57
C VAL A 352 -20.74 -24.77 33.16
N ILE A 353 -21.16 -25.17 31.93
CA ILE A 353 -22.50 -24.94 31.37
C ILE A 353 -23.30 -26.26 31.43
N HIS A 354 -24.62 -26.14 31.61
CA HIS A 354 -25.49 -27.32 31.62
C HIS A 354 -25.37 -28.13 30.33
N ALA A 355 -25.25 -29.45 30.44
CA ALA A 355 -24.93 -30.36 29.33
C ALA A 355 -25.81 -30.19 28.09
N ALA A 356 -27.12 -29.88 28.30
CA ALA A 356 -28.05 -29.64 27.19
C ALA A 356 -27.71 -28.40 26.30
N TYR A 357 -26.89 -27.48 26.79
CA TYR A 357 -26.51 -26.26 26.08
C TYR A 357 -25.14 -26.28 25.51
N ILE A 358 -24.28 -27.28 25.80
CA ILE A 358 -22.86 -27.31 25.39
C ILE A 358 -22.72 -27.19 23.89
N ALA A 359 -23.44 -27.99 23.10
CA ALA A 359 -23.35 -27.97 21.65
C ALA A 359 -23.74 -26.60 21.04
N ASP A 360 -24.79 -26.00 21.57
CA ASP A 360 -25.27 -24.68 21.13
C ASP A 360 -24.35 -23.55 21.58
N ALA A 361 -23.79 -23.66 22.80
CA ALA A 361 -22.82 -22.72 23.35
C ALA A 361 -21.53 -22.70 22.52
N LEU A 362 -21.03 -23.87 22.11
CA LEU A 362 -19.86 -23.98 21.22
C LEU A 362 -20.08 -23.26 19.89
N LYS A 363 -21.28 -23.42 19.28
CA LYS A 363 -21.62 -22.71 18.02
C LYS A 363 -21.61 -21.19 18.21
N ILE A 364 -22.17 -20.69 19.32
CA ILE A 364 -22.20 -19.25 19.63
C ILE A 364 -20.80 -18.71 19.89
N VAL A 365 -19.96 -19.39 20.68
CA VAL A 365 -18.58 -18.98 21.00
C VAL A 365 -17.73 -18.90 19.74
N LYS A 366 -17.78 -19.94 18.87
CA LYS A 366 -17.09 -19.95 17.58
C LYS A 366 -17.52 -18.78 16.71
N SER A 367 -18.83 -18.48 16.67
CA SER A 367 -19.40 -17.37 15.88
C SER A 367 -18.95 -16.01 16.40
N ILE A 368 -18.99 -15.75 17.71
CA ILE A 368 -18.50 -14.50 18.30
C ILE A 368 -17.00 -14.32 18.00
N GLY A 369 -16.20 -15.39 18.12
CA GLY A 369 -14.79 -15.36 17.84
C GLY A 369 -14.47 -14.93 16.41
N LEU A 370 -15.12 -15.55 15.41
CA LEU A 370 -14.92 -15.21 13.99
C LEU A 370 -15.45 -13.82 13.65
N LEU A 371 -16.61 -13.43 14.16
CA LEU A 371 -17.16 -12.08 13.95
C LEU A 371 -16.24 -11.01 14.56
N SER A 372 -15.63 -11.28 15.71
CA SER A 372 -14.68 -10.36 16.34
C SER A 372 -13.37 -10.27 15.57
N LEU A 373 -12.89 -11.38 15.02
CA LEU A 373 -11.62 -11.47 14.29
C LEU A 373 -11.69 -10.83 12.90
N PHE A 374 -12.77 -11.08 12.15
CA PHE A 374 -12.94 -10.63 10.78
C PHE A 374 -13.85 -9.40 10.63
N GLY A 375 -14.44 -8.93 11.72
CA GLY A 375 -15.20 -7.68 11.75
C GLY A 375 -14.30 -6.45 11.59
N SER A 376 -14.89 -5.33 11.18
CA SER A 376 -14.25 -4.02 11.24
C SER A 376 -14.41 -3.40 12.63
N SER A 377 -13.70 -2.30 12.91
CA SER A 377 -13.91 -1.52 14.13
C SER A 377 -15.35 -0.98 14.29
N ALA A 378 -16.09 -0.90 13.19
CA ALA A 378 -17.48 -0.47 13.17
C ALA A 378 -18.49 -1.63 13.33
N THR A 379 -18.02 -2.89 13.36
CA THR A 379 -18.90 -4.07 13.49
C THR A 379 -19.36 -4.21 14.95
N SER A 380 -20.70 -4.23 15.15
CA SER A 380 -21.31 -4.42 16.48
C SER A 380 -21.96 -5.79 16.58
N ILE A 381 -21.56 -6.59 17.59
CA ILE A 381 -22.14 -7.90 17.90
C ILE A 381 -23.12 -7.72 19.06
N SER A 382 -24.33 -7.23 18.73
CA SER A 382 -25.38 -7.02 19.74
C SER A 382 -26.07 -8.33 20.15
N LYS A 383 -26.83 -8.29 21.28
CA LYS A 383 -27.62 -9.45 21.73
C LYS A 383 -28.66 -9.87 20.69
N GLU A 384 -29.32 -8.89 20.05
CA GLU A 384 -30.30 -9.10 19.00
C GLU A 384 -29.67 -9.78 17.77
N LEU A 385 -28.47 -9.38 17.37
CA LEU A 385 -27.75 -10.05 16.29
C LEU A 385 -27.50 -11.51 16.63
N LEU A 386 -26.94 -11.78 17.83
CA LEU A 386 -26.60 -13.14 18.24
C LEU A 386 -27.84 -14.04 18.31
N ILE A 387 -28.95 -13.55 18.88
CA ILE A 387 -30.22 -14.28 18.93
C ILE A 387 -30.71 -14.58 17.51
N ALA A 388 -30.80 -13.57 16.65
CA ALA A 388 -31.34 -13.73 15.29
C ALA A 388 -30.44 -14.68 14.45
N TYR A 389 -29.11 -14.56 14.54
CA TYR A 389 -28.20 -15.44 13.84
C TYR A 389 -28.24 -16.87 14.38
N ALA A 390 -28.28 -17.02 15.71
CA ALA A 390 -28.39 -18.33 16.36
C ALA A 390 -29.68 -19.08 15.96
N GLN A 391 -30.80 -18.39 15.84
CA GLN A 391 -32.05 -19.01 15.42
C GLN A 391 -32.03 -19.40 13.94
N LYS A 392 -31.53 -18.49 13.04
CA LYS A 392 -31.70 -18.63 11.60
C LYS A 392 -30.55 -19.42 10.92
N ALA A 393 -29.33 -19.31 11.41
CA ALA A 393 -28.16 -19.96 10.82
C ALA A 393 -27.64 -21.12 11.67
N LEU A 394 -27.60 -21.00 13.01
CA LEU A 394 -27.12 -22.04 13.88
C LEU A 394 -28.21 -23.04 14.30
N THR A 395 -29.48 -22.81 13.93
CA THR A 395 -30.63 -23.64 14.25
C THR A 395 -30.87 -23.88 15.75
N ILE A 396 -30.52 -22.90 16.59
CA ILE A 396 -30.64 -22.98 18.05
C ILE A 396 -32.09 -22.57 18.47
N LYS A 397 -32.75 -23.44 19.21
CA LYS A 397 -34.18 -23.22 19.61
C LYS A 397 -34.34 -22.16 20.71
N SER A 398 -33.39 -22.05 21.63
CA SER A 398 -33.48 -21.15 22.80
C SER A 398 -32.16 -20.35 22.96
N PRO A 399 -31.78 -19.48 22.02
CA PRO A 399 -30.47 -18.82 22.03
C PRO A 399 -30.30 -17.87 23.21
N GLU A 400 -31.35 -17.23 23.72
CA GLU A 400 -31.32 -16.33 24.87
C GLU A 400 -30.79 -17.06 26.11
N LYS A 401 -31.34 -18.27 26.41
CA LYS A 401 -30.87 -19.06 27.55
C LYS A 401 -29.37 -19.46 27.45
N VAL A 402 -28.92 -19.75 26.23
CA VAL A 402 -27.54 -20.13 26.00
C VAL A 402 -26.62 -18.91 26.17
N ILE A 403 -27.01 -17.76 25.62
CA ILE A 403 -26.26 -16.49 25.75
C ILE A 403 -26.21 -16.06 27.22
N ASP A 404 -27.32 -16.13 27.93
CA ASP A 404 -27.38 -15.79 29.36
C ASP A 404 -26.50 -16.75 30.20
N ALA A 405 -26.53 -18.06 29.91
CA ALA A 405 -25.65 -19.03 30.56
C ALA A 405 -24.15 -18.74 30.28
N LEU A 406 -23.77 -18.43 29.04
CA LEU A 406 -22.40 -18.05 28.67
C LEU A 406 -21.96 -16.78 29.39
N THR A 407 -22.87 -15.81 29.54
CA THR A 407 -22.62 -14.53 30.23
C THR A 407 -22.45 -14.75 31.73
N ALA A 408 -23.34 -15.54 32.36
CA ALA A 408 -23.30 -15.85 33.77
C ALA A 408 -21.99 -16.58 34.17
N GLN A 409 -21.48 -17.43 33.28
CA GLN A 409 -20.20 -18.13 33.46
C GLN A 409 -18.98 -17.31 33.02
N LYS A 410 -19.16 -16.03 32.71
CA LYS A 410 -18.09 -15.12 32.29
C LYS A 410 -17.25 -15.66 31.11
N ILE A 411 -17.86 -16.45 30.20
CA ILE A 411 -17.23 -16.92 28.96
C ILE A 411 -17.37 -15.89 27.86
N ILE A 412 -18.52 -15.19 27.83
CA ILE A 412 -18.72 -14.02 27.01
C ILE A 412 -19.13 -12.84 27.89
N ARG A 413 -18.86 -11.64 27.39
CA ARG A 413 -19.23 -10.40 28.06
C ARG A 413 -19.67 -9.34 27.03
N PHE A 414 -20.64 -8.50 27.42
CA PHE A 414 -20.94 -7.30 26.62
C PHE A 414 -19.93 -6.20 26.94
N ALA A 415 -19.16 -5.79 25.94
CA ALA A 415 -18.19 -4.71 26.05
C ALA A 415 -18.86 -3.38 25.62
N SER A 416 -19.21 -2.55 26.60
CA SER A 416 -19.98 -1.31 26.39
C SER A 416 -19.26 -0.34 25.44
N TYR A 417 -17.92 -0.25 25.52
CA TYR A 417 -17.09 0.61 24.66
C TYR A 417 -17.13 0.22 23.16
N LYS A 418 -17.37 -1.05 22.84
CA LYS A 418 -17.55 -1.55 21.46
C LYS A 418 -19.03 -1.77 21.09
N SER A 419 -19.94 -1.67 22.06
CA SER A 419 -21.33 -2.11 21.92
C SER A 419 -21.45 -3.53 21.35
N SER A 420 -20.60 -4.45 21.84
CA SER A 420 -20.45 -5.81 21.28
C SER A 420 -20.22 -6.85 22.35
N TYR A 421 -20.76 -8.05 22.13
CA TYR A 421 -20.36 -9.24 22.86
C TYR A 421 -18.94 -9.66 22.42
N ILE A 422 -18.09 -9.97 23.39
CA ILE A 422 -16.72 -10.45 23.20
C ILE A 422 -16.50 -11.74 23.99
N LEU A 423 -15.53 -12.53 23.56
CA LEU A 423 -15.02 -13.65 24.36
C LEU A 423 -14.25 -13.08 25.56
N PHE A 424 -14.43 -13.70 26.72
CA PHE A 424 -13.89 -13.17 27.96
C PHE A 424 -13.24 -14.28 28.79
N GLU A 425 -12.02 -14.05 29.26
CA GLU A 425 -11.28 -15.01 30.05
C GLU A 425 -11.71 -15.04 31.52
N GLY A 426 -12.49 -14.04 31.96
CA GLY A 426 -13.00 -13.91 33.34
C GLY A 426 -12.03 -13.13 34.22
N THR A 427 -12.55 -12.14 34.93
CA THR A 427 -11.88 -11.46 36.05
C THR A 427 -12.90 -11.24 37.17
N ASP A 428 -12.46 -11.14 38.41
CA ASP A 428 -13.35 -10.82 39.54
C ASP A 428 -13.58 -9.31 39.65
N LEU A 429 -12.78 -8.51 38.96
CA LEU A 429 -12.87 -7.05 38.96
C LEU A 429 -14.07 -6.57 38.07
N ASN A 430 -14.91 -5.72 38.62
CA ASN A 430 -15.92 -5.03 37.82
C ASN A 430 -15.33 -3.78 37.14
N LEU A 431 -14.85 -3.94 35.89
CA LEU A 431 -14.19 -2.88 35.15
C LEU A 431 -15.08 -1.67 34.91
N GLU A 432 -16.42 -1.81 34.86
CA GLU A 432 -17.34 -0.68 34.67
C GLU A 432 -17.42 0.18 35.94
N ASP A 433 -17.50 -0.44 37.11
CA ASP A 433 -17.49 0.27 38.38
C ASP A 433 -16.15 0.98 38.59
N GLU A 434 -15.03 0.31 38.24
CA GLU A 434 -13.70 0.93 38.36
C GLU A 434 -13.53 2.11 37.40
N LEU A 435 -14.06 2.03 36.16
CA LEU A 435 -14.08 3.17 35.23
C LEU A 435 -14.93 4.32 35.75
N PHE A 436 -16.06 4.02 36.40
CA PHE A 436 -16.90 5.03 37.02
C PHE A 436 -16.17 5.70 38.19
N ASN A 437 -15.47 4.93 39.04
CA ASN A 437 -14.65 5.44 40.12
C ASN A 437 -13.49 6.30 39.60
N ALA A 438 -12.79 5.85 38.54
CA ALA A 438 -11.72 6.61 37.89
C ALA A 438 -12.22 7.94 37.33
N ALA A 439 -13.45 8.02 36.86
CA ALA A 439 -14.04 9.29 36.37
C ALA A 439 -14.16 10.38 37.43
N ASN A 440 -14.24 9.98 38.72
CA ASN A 440 -14.27 10.94 39.85
C ASN A 440 -12.88 11.40 40.27
N ILE A 441 -11.81 10.70 39.84
CA ILE A 441 -10.43 10.94 40.27
C ILE A 441 -9.62 11.63 39.17
N VAL A 442 -9.78 11.14 37.92
CA VAL A 442 -9.02 11.63 36.77
C VAL A 442 -9.63 12.92 36.26
N GLN A 443 -8.83 13.97 36.21
CA GLN A 443 -9.26 15.22 35.61
C GLN A 443 -9.37 15.09 34.09
N LYS A 444 -10.40 15.71 33.53
CA LYS A 444 -10.59 15.74 32.08
C LYS A 444 -9.43 16.48 31.42
N PRO A 445 -8.60 15.81 30.59
CA PRO A 445 -7.45 16.46 29.98
C PRO A 445 -7.94 17.51 28.97
N ALA A 446 -7.30 18.66 28.94
CA ALA A 446 -7.49 19.62 27.86
C ALA A 446 -6.89 19.06 26.57
N ALA A 447 -7.32 19.58 25.40
CA ALA A 447 -6.74 19.22 24.09
C ALA A 447 -5.35 19.87 23.90
N GLU A 448 -4.54 19.91 24.95
CA GLU A 448 -3.17 20.37 24.90
C GLU A 448 -2.30 19.39 24.09
N ILE A 449 -1.32 19.95 23.41
CA ILE A 449 -0.44 19.17 22.55
C ILE A 449 0.38 18.13 23.32
N SER A 450 0.70 18.38 24.57
CA SER A 450 1.34 17.43 25.48
C SER A 450 0.55 16.12 25.60
N ASN A 451 -0.79 16.23 25.58
CA ASN A 451 -1.71 15.11 25.69
C ASN A 451 -1.97 14.42 24.33
N LEU A 452 -1.85 15.16 23.23
CA LEU A 452 -2.14 14.67 21.87
C LEU A 452 -0.92 14.04 21.19
N SER A 453 0.27 14.60 21.38
CA SER A 453 1.48 14.21 20.65
C SER A 453 1.82 12.71 20.69
N PRO A 454 1.58 11.96 21.79
CA PRO A 454 1.84 10.51 21.80
C PRO A 454 0.96 9.70 20.85
N TYR A 455 -0.16 10.26 20.40
CA TYR A 455 -1.15 9.60 19.56
C TYR A 455 -1.14 10.07 18.10
N LEU A 456 -0.40 11.15 17.80
CA LEU A 456 -0.28 11.67 16.46
C LEU A 456 0.86 10.97 15.70
N THR A 457 0.54 10.34 14.59
CA THR A 457 1.55 9.73 13.73
C THR A 457 2.17 10.83 12.86
N GLN A 458 3.38 11.26 13.20
CA GLN A 458 4.16 12.15 12.34
C GLN A 458 4.62 11.38 11.11
N LYS A 459 4.14 11.77 9.93
CA LYS A 459 4.59 11.21 8.65
C LYS A 459 5.02 12.33 7.74
N ALA A 460 6.18 12.17 7.12
CA ALA A 460 6.59 13.03 6.03
C ALA A 460 5.67 12.82 4.81
N ILE A 461 5.23 13.92 4.19
CA ILE A 461 4.36 13.94 3.03
C ILE A 461 5.19 14.37 1.85
N ALA A 462 5.32 13.51 0.84
CA ALA A 462 5.99 13.85 -0.42
C ALA A 462 5.05 14.61 -1.35
N VAL A 463 5.50 15.75 -1.90
CA VAL A 463 4.76 16.53 -2.90
C VAL A 463 5.06 15.96 -4.28
N SER A 464 4.33 14.91 -4.65
CA SER A 464 4.62 14.14 -5.87
C SER A 464 4.50 14.97 -7.16
N GLU A 465 3.53 15.86 -7.27
CA GLU A 465 3.34 16.69 -8.46
C GLU A 465 4.54 17.60 -8.75
N GLU A 466 5.10 18.23 -7.70
CA GLU A 466 6.31 19.05 -7.84
C GLU A 466 7.52 18.23 -8.29
N TYR A 467 7.67 17.02 -7.72
CA TYR A 467 8.72 16.11 -8.11
C TYR A 467 8.65 15.75 -9.62
N TYR A 468 7.48 15.35 -10.10
CA TYR A 468 7.31 15.03 -11.53
C TYR A 468 7.52 16.23 -12.44
N ARG A 469 7.16 17.43 -11.99
CA ARG A 469 7.30 18.65 -12.79
C ARG A 469 8.72 19.20 -12.80
N ASN A 470 9.35 19.34 -11.64
CA ASN A 470 10.61 20.05 -11.47
C ASN A 470 11.81 19.13 -11.23
N GLY A 471 11.60 17.84 -10.91
CA GLY A 471 12.64 16.90 -10.53
C GLY A 471 13.17 17.09 -9.10
N THR A 472 12.64 18.05 -8.34
CA THR A 472 13.10 18.34 -6.97
C THR A 472 12.12 17.73 -5.96
N PRO A 473 12.56 16.76 -5.12
CA PRO A 473 11.70 16.20 -4.08
C PRO A 473 11.45 17.22 -2.98
N ARG A 474 10.17 17.44 -2.64
CA ARG A 474 9.71 18.31 -1.57
C ARG A 474 8.95 17.50 -0.53
N TYR A 475 9.20 17.79 0.75
CA TYR A 475 8.61 17.07 1.87
C TYR A 475 7.98 18.02 2.86
N PHE A 476 6.75 17.71 3.25
CA PHE A 476 6.05 18.38 4.35
C PHE A 476 5.95 17.42 5.53
N GLU A 477 5.81 17.97 6.72
CA GLU A 477 5.61 17.22 7.95
C GLU A 477 4.40 17.75 8.71
N TYR A 478 3.63 16.84 9.33
CA TYR A 478 2.58 17.24 10.24
C TYR A 478 3.17 17.66 11.58
N VAL A 479 2.78 18.84 12.06
CA VAL A 479 3.16 19.35 13.38
C VAL A 479 1.89 19.78 14.10
N ALA A 480 1.65 19.23 15.28
CA ALA A 480 0.49 19.59 16.09
C ALA A 480 0.82 20.74 17.04
N ARG A 481 -0.13 21.68 17.18
CA ARG A 481 -0.01 22.89 18.00
C ARG A 481 -1.36 23.23 18.63
N ASN A 482 -1.34 23.97 19.74
CA ASN A 482 -2.55 24.59 20.25
C ASN A 482 -2.81 25.97 19.61
N GLU A 483 -1.73 26.65 19.21
CA GLU A 483 -1.79 27.91 18.48
C GLU A 483 -0.94 27.83 17.20
N ALA A 484 -1.37 28.54 16.17
CA ALA A 484 -0.62 28.64 14.93
C ALA A 484 0.71 29.39 15.15
N GLU A 485 1.76 29.01 14.46
CA GLU A 485 3.08 29.63 14.53
C GLU A 485 3.73 29.66 13.14
N ALA A 486 4.43 30.74 12.81
CA ALA A 486 5.22 30.83 11.60
C ALA A 486 6.55 30.06 11.78
N ILE A 487 6.60 28.79 11.34
CA ILE A 487 7.75 27.91 11.55
C ILE A 487 8.60 27.86 10.27
N MET A 488 9.88 28.20 10.40
CA MET A 488 10.85 28.05 9.33
C MET A 488 11.18 26.57 9.09
N PRO A 489 10.98 26.02 7.87
CA PRO A 489 11.30 24.64 7.57
C PRO A 489 12.80 24.36 7.66
N GLN A 490 13.18 23.31 8.40
CA GLN A 490 14.57 22.92 8.65
C GLN A 490 14.93 21.60 7.93
N ASN A 491 16.23 21.41 7.70
CA ASN A 491 16.79 20.20 7.10
C ASN A 491 16.12 19.81 5.77
N ASP A 492 15.67 18.58 5.66
CA ASP A 492 15.02 18.02 4.46
C ASP A 492 13.54 18.39 4.34
N ILE A 493 12.95 18.97 5.39
CA ILE A 493 11.55 19.39 5.40
C ILE A 493 11.44 20.72 4.67
N ASP A 494 10.53 20.78 3.73
CA ASP A 494 10.27 21.95 2.89
C ASP A 494 9.09 22.77 3.40
N GLY A 495 8.18 22.18 4.18
CA GLY A 495 7.04 22.88 4.78
C GLY A 495 6.39 22.08 5.90
N TYR A 496 5.48 22.73 6.61
CA TYR A 496 4.71 22.12 7.69
C TYR A 496 3.21 22.21 7.42
N VAL A 497 2.51 21.13 7.74
CA VAL A 497 1.05 21.10 7.88
C VAL A 497 0.77 21.14 9.38
N GLN A 498 0.42 22.33 9.90
CA GLN A 498 0.17 22.51 11.30
C GLN A 498 -1.26 22.14 11.66
N LEU A 499 -1.42 21.09 12.45
CA LEU A 499 -2.68 20.66 13.03
C LEU A 499 -2.91 21.51 14.29
N VAL A 500 -3.80 22.48 14.18
CA VAL A 500 -4.07 23.43 15.27
C VAL A 500 -5.31 22.98 16.04
N PHE A 501 -5.13 22.71 17.32
CA PHE A 501 -6.18 22.32 18.27
C PHE A 501 -6.41 23.49 19.23
N PRO A 502 -7.27 24.48 18.88
CA PRO A 502 -7.45 25.67 19.68
C PRO A 502 -8.08 25.32 21.03
N LEU A 503 -7.66 26.04 22.06
CA LEU A 503 -8.22 25.92 23.41
C LEU A 503 -9.40 26.86 23.63
N ASP A 504 -9.62 27.82 22.71
CA ASP A 504 -10.68 28.83 22.72
C ASP A 504 -11.24 29.11 21.31
N ASP A 505 -12.26 29.96 21.23
CA ASP A 505 -12.93 30.31 19.97
C ASP A 505 -12.11 31.25 19.07
N GLN A 506 -10.94 31.71 19.51
CA GLN A 506 -10.08 32.64 18.76
C GLN A 506 -9.14 31.91 17.79
N GLY A 507 -9.15 30.60 17.78
CA GLY A 507 -8.22 29.79 16.98
C GLY A 507 -8.21 30.11 15.48
N ILE A 508 -9.37 30.27 14.84
CA ILE A 508 -9.46 30.61 13.41
C ILE A 508 -9.00 32.04 13.12
N PRO A 509 -9.51 33.09 13.79
CA PRO A 509 -9.06 34.49 13.57
C PRO A 509 -7.56 34.65 13.77
N LEU A 510 -7.00 34.08 14.83
CA LEU A 510 -5.57 34.15 15.12
C LEU A 510 -4.74 33.45 14.03
N THR A 511 -5.17 32.26 13.60
CA THR A 511 -4.49 31.49 12.54
C THR A 511 -4.52 32.23 11.20
N LEU A 512 -5.64 32.88 10.83
CA LEU A 512 -5.73 33.70 9.63
C LEU A 512 -4.69 34.81 9.60
N ARG A 513 -4.54 35.54 10.74
CA ARG A 513 -3.53 36.60 10.87
C ARG A 513 -2.11 36.05 10.72
N ILE A 514 -1.76 35.00 11.50
CA ILE A 514 -0.41 34.41 11.48
C ILE A 514 -0.10 33.81 10.10
N SER A 515 -1.07 33.15 9.47
CA SER A 515 -0.92 32.59 8.13
C SER A 515 -0.66 33.65 7.07
N LYS A 516 -1.27 34.85 7.20
CA LYS A 516 -1.06 36.00 6.29
C LYS A 516 0.34 36.57 6.40
N GLU A 517 0.89 36.61 7.60
CA GLU A 517 2.22 37.16 7.88
C GLU A 517 3.35 36.17 7.67
N SER A 518 3.06 34.88 7.60
CA SER A 518 4.08 33.83 7.47
C SER A 518 4.73 33.82 6.07
N PRO A 519 6.06 33.98 5.98
CA PRO A 519 6.77 33.90 4.71
C PRO A 519 7.09 32.44 4.32
N TYR A 520 6.80 31.46 5.17
CA TYR A 520 7.21 30.07 5.05
C TYR A 520 6.10 29.20 4.47
N ALA A 521 6.48 27.99 4.00
CA ALA A 521 5.54 26.98 3.51
C ALA A 521 4.79 26.31 4.67
N ASN A 522 3.94 27.08 5.37
CA ASN A 522 3.09 26.62 6.47
C ASN A 522 1.64 26.57 6.01
N ILE A 523 1.04 25.40 6.06
CA ILE A 523 -0.39 25.18 5.88
C ILE A 523 -0.97 24.93 7.27
N PHE A 524 -2.10 25.57 7.59
CA PHE A 524 -2.74 25.43 8.90
C PHE A 524 -4.08 24.71 8.75
N VAL A 525 -4.34 23.77 9.64
CA VAL A 525 -5.59 23.03 9.74
C VAL A 525 -6.14 23.20 11.14
N VAL A 526 -7.13 24.08 11.30
CA VAL A 526 -7.74 24.40 12.59
C VAL A 526 -8.91 23.44 12.83
N PHE A 527 -8.83 22.64 13.88
CA PHE A 527 -9.87 21.71 14.28
C PHE A 527 -11.00 22.40 15.03
N THR A 528 -12.25 22.13 14.64
CA THR A 528 -13.47 22.66 15.29
C THR A 528 -14.16 21.61 16.16
N ASN A 529 -13.77 20.35 16.09
CA ASN A 529 -14.35 19.21 16.83
C ASN A 529 -13.50 18.77 18.03
N VAL A 530 -12.83 19.72 18.69
CA VAL A 530 -11.91 19.48 19.81
C VAL A 530 -12.57 18.71 20.97
N ASP A 531 -13.87 18.91 21.20
CA ASP A 531 -14.63 18.19 22.23
C ASP A 531 -14.67 16.66 22.00
N LYS A 532 -14.80 16.22 20.76
CA LYS A 532 -14.74 14.78 20.43
C LYS A 532 -13.36 14.20 20.71
N ILE A 533 -12.33 14.94 20.37
CA ILE A 533 -10.93 14.57 20.61
C ILE A 533 -10.65 14.48 22.12
N THR A 534 -11.08 15.48 22.87
CA THR A 534 -10.94 15.54 24.34
C THR A 534 -11.66 14.37 25.01
N LYS A 535 -12.81 13.96 24.49
CA LYS A 535 -13.55 12.80 25.02
C LYS A 535 -12.71 11.52 24.94
N HIS A 536 -12.11 11.22 23.80
CA HIS A 536 -11.27 10.04 23.63
C HIS A 536 -10.00 10.12 24.49
N LEU A 537 -9.39 11.30 24.62
CA LEU A 537 -8.25 11.50 25.52
C LEU A 537 -8.62 11.22 26.99
N TYR A 538 -9.81 11.63 27.41
CA TYR A 538 -10.29 11.38 28.76
C TYR A 538 -10.53 9.89 29.01
N GLU A 539 -11.14 9.19 28.06
CA GLU A 539 -11.30 7.73 28.17
C GLU A 539 -9.94 7.02 28.28
N ILE A 540 -8.95 7.43 27.47
CA ILE A 540 -7.59 6.88 27.54
C ILE A 540 -6.95 7.19 28.91
N ALA A 541 -7.09 8.39 29.43
CA ALA A 541 -6.52 8.77 30.73
C ALA A 541 -7.11 7.95 31.88
N LYS A 542 -8.43 7.71 31.90
CA LYS A 542 -9.08 6.85 32.90
C LYS A 542 -8.56 5.42 32.85
N LEU A 543 -8.44 4.87 31.64
CA LEU A 543 -7.94 3.52 31.43
C LEU A 543 -6.47 3.36 31.83
N GLN A 544 -5.64 4.38 31.58
CA GLN A 544 -4.25 4.40 32.02
C GLN A 544 -4.15 4.44 33.54
N TYR A 545 -4.97 5.29 34.19
CA TYR A 545 -5.06 5.33 35.65
C TYR A 545 -5.39 3.96 36.25
N LEU A 546 -6.33 3.20 35.65
CA LEU A 546 -6.67 1.87 36.12
C LEU A 546 -5.50 0.90 36.00
N ILE A 547 -4.72 0.93 34.91
CA ILE A 547 -3.54 0.08 34.75
C ILE A 547 -2.50 0.36 35.85
N GLU A 548 -2.30 1.63 36.15
CA GLU A 548 -1.24 2.07 37.06
C GLU A 548 -1.62 1.90 38.54
N ASN A 549 -2.92 1.97 38.89
CA ASN A 549 -3.35 2.07 40.29
C ASN A 549 -4.29 0.95 40.76
N VAL A 550 -5.01 0.27 39.86
CA VAL A 550 -6.08 -0.66 40.25
C VAL A 550 -5.77 -2.10 39.83
N VAL A 551 -5.24 -2.31 38.63
CA VAL A 551 -5.13 -3.62 38.00
C VAL A 551 -3.70 -4.13 38.03
N LEU A 552 -3.01 -3.99 39.17
CA LEU A 552 -1.58 -4.30 39.25
C LEU A 552 -1.29 -5.80 39.06
N ASP A 553 -2.12 -6.70 39.62
CA ASP A 553 -1.89 -8.14 39.63
C ASP A 553 -2.89 -8.94 38.77
N ASP A 554 -3.97 -8.34 38.27
CA ASP A 554 -4.96 -9.03 37.41
C ASP A 554 -4.58 -8.95 35.95
N ARG A 555 -3.95 -10.00 35.44
CA ARG A 555 -3.49 -10.11 34.05
C ARG A 555 -4.65 -10.02 33.05
N VAL A 556 -5.82 -10.56 33.39
CA VAL A 556 -6.99 -10.57 32.50
C VAL A 556 -7.59 -9.18 32.40
N ALA A 557 -7.81 -8.52 33.54
CA ALA A 557 -8.29 -7.15 33.59
C ALA A 557 -7.32 -6.20 32.90
N LYS A 558 -6.02 -6.34 33.11
CA LYS A 558 -4.99 -5.55 32.45
C LYS A 558 -5.03 -5.67 30.93
N LYS A 559 -5.09 -6.92 30.42
CA LYS A 559 -5.20 -7.20 28.97
C LYS A 559 -6.45 -6.57 28.37
N GLU A 560 -7.57 -6.63 29.07
CA GLU A 560 -8.83 -6.01 28.61
C GLU A 560 -8.72 -4.50 28.56
N ILE A 561 -8.16 -3.85 29.58
CA ILE A 561 -7.95 -2.41 29.60
C ILE A 561 -6.98 -1.97 28.49
N GLU A 562 -5.91 -2.72 28.26
CA GLU A 562 -4.99 -2.46 27.14
C GLU A 562 -5.69 -2.53 25.78
N ASN A 563 -6.64 -3.47 25.60
CA ASN A 563 -7.46 -3.56 24.39
C ASN A 563 -8.41 -2.36 24.26
N GLN A 564 -8.99 -1.88 25.37
CA GLN A 564 -9.81 -0.67 25.38
C GLN A 564 -8.99 0.57 25.02
N ILE A 565 -7.77 0.71 25.55
CA ILE A 565 -6.85 1.80 25.18
C ILE A 565 -6.50 1.75 23.70
N LYS A 566 -6.22 0.57 23.14
CA LYS A 566 -5.96 0.43 21.69
C LYS A 566 -7.17 0.84 20.88
N PHE A 567 -8.37 0.48 21.29
CA PHE A 567 -9.60 0.89 20.64
C PHE A 567 -9.79 2.39 20.67
N GLU A 568 -9.68 3.03 21.85
CA GLU A 568 -9.84 4.48 22.00
C GLU A 568 -8.78 5.26 21.19
N LYS A 569 -7.53 4.80 21.15
CA LYS A 569 -6.47 5.35 20.30
C LYS A 569 -6.83 5.25 18.81
N SER A 570 -7.40 4.13 18.39
CA SER A 570 -7.87 3.95 17.01
C SER A 570 -9.02 4.91 16.67
N GLN A 571 -9.97 5.10 17.59
CA GLN A 571 -11.07 6.05 17.41
C GLN A 571 -10.56 7.49 17.34
N LEU A 572 -9.65 7.87 18.22
CA LEU A 572 -9.01 9.20 18.21
C LEU A 572 -8.31 9.47 16.86
N ASN A 573 -7.52 8.52 16.37
CA ASN A 573 -6.87 8.63 15.07
C ASN A 573 -7.88 8.70 13.91
N SER A 574 -8.97 7.94 13.97
CA SER A 574 -10.04 8.03 12.97
C SER A 574 -10.70 9.39 12.97
N VAL A 575 -11.04 9.95 14.13
CA VAL A 575 -11.64 11.29 14.26
C VAL A 575 -10.73 12.35 13.63
N ILE A 576 -9.41 12.27 13.87
CA ILE A 576 -8.44 13.23 13.31
C ILE A 576 -8.33 13.05 11.79
N ASN A 577 -8.14 11.82 11.31
CA ASN A 577 -7.97 11.54 9.89
C ASN A 577 -9.24 11.85 9.08
N ASP A 578 -10.42 11.49 9.59
CA ASP A 578 -11.70 11.76 8.93
C ASP A 578 -11.94 13.27 8.83
N SER A 579 -11.48 14.05 9.81
CA SER A 579 -11.56 15.50 9.77
C SER A 579 -10.66 16.08 8.68
N LEU A 580 -9.50 15.47 8.40
CA LEU A 580 -8.54 15.94 7.39
C LEU A 580 -8.97 15.64 5.94
N VAL A 581 -9.68 14.54 5.70
CA VAL A 581 -9.85 14.01 4.33
C VAL A 581 -11.27 14.12 3.79
N SER A 582 -12.29 14.20 4.66
CA SER A 582 -13.70 14.00 4.25
C SER A 582 -14.47 15.27 3.85
N GLY A 583 -13.81 16.40 3.65
CA GLY A 583 -14.50 17.68 3.43
C GLY A 583 -15.44 18.05 4.59
N SER A 584 -15.10 17.54 5.78
CA SER A 584 -15.92 17.68 6.97
C SER A 584 -15.90 19.13 7.46
N GLN A 585 -17.00 19.57 8.04
CA GLN A 585 -17.05 20.84 8.75
C GLN A 585 -16.23 20.85 10.05
N ASN A 586 -15.46 19.77 10.31
CA ASN A 586 -14.71 19.57 11.56
C ASN A 586 -13.32 20.20 11.55
N CYS A 587 -12.85 20.72 10.41
CA CYS A 587 -11.61 21.48 10.33
C CYS A 587 -11.67 22.57 9.25
N THR A 588 -10.88 23.61 9.43
CA THR A 588 -10.71 24.72 8.49
C THR A 588 -9.28 24.77 8.01
N TRP A 589 -9.08 24.66 6.70
CA TRP A 589 -7.77 24.77 6.05
C TRP A 589 -7.45 26.22 5.75
N ILE A 590 -6.26 26.69 6.13
CA ILE A 590 -5.85 28.09 5.99
C ILE A 590 -4.45 28.15 5.37
N TYR A 591 -4.30 29.01 4.35
CA TYR A 591 -3.02 29.36 3.75
C TYR A 591 -3.01 30.85 3.36
N LYS A 592 -1.94 31.57 3.67
CA LYS A 592 -1.77 33.02 3.41
C LYS A 592 -2.95 33.91 3.79
N GLY A 593 -3.61 33.60 4.90
CA GLY A 593 -4.74 34.36 5.44
C GLY A 593 -6.06 34.09 4.73
N GLU A 594 -6.12 33.06 3.85
CA GLU A 594 -7.33 32.63 3.15
C GLU A 594 -7.76 31.24 3.58
N ILE A 595 -9.08 31.02 3.59
CA ILE A 595 -9.65 29.69 3.86
C ILE A 595 -9.64 28.91 2.55
N MET A 596 -9.04 27.72 2.58
CA MET A 596 -8.89 26.84 1.44
C MET A 596 -9.96 25.75 1.45
N ASP A 597 -10.56 25.48 0.29
CA ASP A 597 -11.53 24.40 0.12
C ASP A 597 -10.81 23.07 -0.22
N VAL A 598 -10.54 22.27 0.82
CA VAL A 598 -9.89 20.96 0.71
C VAL A 598 -10.90 19.87 1.05
N ARG A 599 -11.44 19.18 0.04
CA ARG A 599 -12.47 18.14 0.21
C ARG A 599 -11.96 16.73 -0.03
N SER A 600 -10.76 16.59 -0.55
CA SER A 600 -10.19 15.29 -0.92
C SER A 600 -8.67 15.31 -0.79
N PHE A 601 -8.08 14.13 -0.76
CA PHE A 601 -6.62 13.97 -0.83
C PHE A 601 -6.03 14.59 -2.11
N ARG A 602 -6.80 14.62 -3.21
CA ARG A 602 -6.40 15.30 -4.44
C ARG A 602 -6.30 16.82 -4.25
N ASP A 603 -7.27 17.43 -3.58
CA ASP A 603 -7.24 18.87 -3.32
C ASP A 603 -6.11 19.24 -2.36
N PHE A 604 -5.85 18.39 -1.37
CA PHE A 604 -4.69 18.53 -0.50
C PHE A 604 -3.36 18.50 -1.27
N ASN A 605 -3.16 17.54 -2.19
CA ASN A 605 -1.96 17.50 -3.02
C ASN A 605 -1.82 18.73 -3.92
N LYS A 606 -2.93 19.24 -4.48
CA LYS A 606 -2.93 20.51 -5.24
C LYS A 606 -2.51 21.69 -4.38
N LEU A 607 -3.01 21.75 -3.13
CA LEU A 607 -2.62 22.80 -2.19
C LEU A 607 -1.13 22.73 -1.86
N LEU A 608 -0.59 21.55 -1.57
CA LEU A 608 0.85 21.36 -1.34
C LEU A 608 1.68 21.84 -2.54
N SER A 609 1.25 21.51 -3.75
CA SER A 609 1.93 21.92 -4.98
C SER A 609 1.83 23.44 -5.19
N ALA A 610 0.69 24.05 -4.90
CA ALA A 610 0.50 25.50 -4.99
C ALA A 610 1.42 26.24 -3.98
N VAL A 611 1.51 25.74 -2.76
CA VAL A 611 2.42 26.28 -1.72
C VAL A 611 3.88 26.18 -2.15
N CYS A 612 4.29 25.06 -2.74
CA CYS A 612 5.65 24.90 -3.27
C CYS A 612 5.96 25.90 -4.39
N LYS A 613 5.03 26.10 -5.31
CA LYS A 613 5.18 27.08 -6.42
C LYS A 613 5.32 28.51 -5.90
N ASP A 614 4.56 28.83 -4.90
CA ASP A 614 4.56 30.17 -4.30
C ASP A 614 5.84 30.45 -3.51
N VAL A 615 6.24 29.54 -2.63
CA VAL A 615 7.37 29.74 -1.72
C VAL A 615 8.73 29.42 -2.36
N TYR A 616 8.76 28.49 -3.29
CA TYR A 616 9.99 28.00 -3.94
C TYR A 616 9.98 28.28 -5.47
N SER A 617 9.52 29.45 -5.84
CA SER A 617 9.29 29.88 -7.23
C SER A 617 10.54 29.84 -8.10
N SER A 618 11.72 30.05 -7.54
CA SER A 618 13.00 30.11 -8.27
C SER A 618 13.78 28.79 -8.29
N THR A 619 13.14 27.70 -7.86
CA THR A 619 13.80 26.37 -7.89
C THR A 619 14.07 25.95 -9.33
N PRO A 620 15.31 25.65 -9.72
CA PRO A 620 15.65 25.23 -11.09
C PRO A 620 15.00 23.88 -11.41
N ILE A 621 14.66 23.68 -12.69
CA ILE A 621 14.09 22.42 -13.17
C ILE A 621 15.21 21.47 -13.55
N LEU A 622 15.59 20.60 -12.63
CA LEU A 622 16.65 19.62 -12.79
C LEU A 622 16.12 18.21 -12.57
N ARG A 623 15.59 17.59 -13.64
CA ARG A 623 14.93 16.27 -13.59
C ARG A 623 15.97 15.14 -13.56
N ASN A 624 16.73 15.07 -12.46
CA ASN A 624 17.74 14.02 -12.29
C ASN A 624 17.88 13.64 -10.81
N GLU A 625 17.34 12.48 -10.47
CA GLU A 625 17.34 11.94 -9.11
C GLU A 625 18.72 11.57 -8.59
N LEU A 626 19.71 11.39 -9.46
CA LEU A 626 21.04 10.98 -9.06
C LEU A 626 21.65 12.00 -8.10
N PHE A 627 21.48 13.28 -8.38
CA PHE A 627 22.07 14.35 -7.58
C PHE A 627 21.06 15.31 -6.92
N ASN A 628 19.79 15.36 -7.37
CA ASN A 628 18.78 16.24 -6.78
C ASN A 628 18.21 15.65 -5.47
N LYS A 629 19.09 15.49 -4.48
CA LYS A 629 18.80 14.92 -3.16
C LYS A 629 19.75 15.47 -2.11
N GLN A 630 19.40 15.28 -0.83
CA GLN A 630 20.18 15.85 0.27
C GLN A 630 21.52 15.16 0.49
N LYS A 631 21.59 13.84 0.37
CA LYS A 631 22.81 13.06 0.56
C LYS A 631 23.14 12.25 -0.69
N LEU A 632 24.31 12.50 -1.25
CA LEU A 632 24.82 11.74 -2.38
C LEU A 632 25.35 10.37 -1.94
N SER A 633 25.13 9.35 -2.77
CA SER A 633 25.82 8.05 -2.59
C SER A 633 27.29 8.15 -3.00
N SER A 634 28.09 7.19 -2.55
CA SER A 634 29.53 7.14 -2.90
C SER A 634 29.75 7.08 -4.41
N ALA A 635 28.90 6.33 -5.13
CA ALA A 635 28.97 6.24 -6.59
C ALA A 635 28.69 7.60 -7.28
N ILE A 636 27.72 8.38 -6.79
CA ILE A 636 27.42 9.69 -7.36
C ILE A 636 28.46 10.74 -6.94
N SER A 637 29.06 10.61 -5.75
CA SER A 637 30.19 11.44 -5.35
C SER A 637 31.40 11.20 -6.26
N LEU A 638 31.67 9.94 -6.65
CA LEU A 638 32.70 9.61 -7.63
C LEU A 638 32.35 10.16 -9.03
N ALA A 639 31.08 10.01 -9.45
CA ALA A 639 30.61 10.57 -10.72
C ALA A 639 30.78 12.10 -10.78
N ARG A 640 30.60 12.79 -9.65
CA ARG A 640 30.87 14.23 -9.54
C ARG A 640 32.34 14.56 -9.87
N VAL A 641 33.29 13.83 -9.28
CA VAL A 641 34.70 14.03 -9.55
C VAL A 641 34.99 13.81 -11.03
N LYS A 642 34.58 12.71 -11.61
CA LYS A 642 34.75 12.40 -13.03
C LYS A 642 34.11 13.45 -13.96
N LEU A 643 32.94 13.98 -13.60
CA LEU A 643 32.28 15.03 -14.39
C LEU A 643 33.08 16.33 -14.35
N LEU A 644 33.58 16.72 -13.17
CA LEU A 644 34.38 17.93 -13.02
C LEU A 644 35.76 17.80 -13.72
N ASP A 645 36.38 16.64 -13.65
CA ASP A 645 37.67 16.35 -14.38
C ASP A 645 37.38 16.44 -15.91
N ALA A 646 36.35 15.81 -16.41
CA ALA A 646 35.95 15.86 -17.82
C ALA A 646 35.64 17.30 -18.28
N MET A 647 35.00 18.10 -17.44
CA MET A 647 34.74 19.53 -17.71
C MET A 647 36.06 20.32 -17.84
N MET A 648 37.03 20.07 -16.98
CA MET A 648 38.30 20.78 -17.00
C MET A 648 39.20 20.37 -18.18
N GLU A 649 39.19 19.09 -18.55
CA GLU A 649 40.10 18.54 -19.56
C GLU A 649 39.52 18.53 -20.97
N ASN A 650 38.20 18.47 -21.15
CA ASN A 650 37.56 18.24 -22.43
C ASN A 650 36.39 19.20 -22.71
N SER A 651 36.43 20.43 -22.20
CA SER A 651 35.34 21.41 -22.40
C SER A 651 35.19 21.86 -23.87
N ASP A 652 36.16 21.57 -24.71
CA ASP A 652 36.12 21.82 -26.15
C ASP A 652 35.52 20.68 -26.98
N LYS A 653 35.22 19.54 -26.33
CA LYS A 653 34.68 18.34 -27.01
C LYS A 653 33.21 18.17 -26.75
N GLU A 654 32.48 17.63 -27.75
CA GLU A 654 31.11 17.17 -27.58
C GLU A 654 30.98 16.22 -26.40
N ASP A 655 29.95 16.40 -25.59
CA ASP A 655 29.62 15.60 -24.41
C ASP A 655 30.81 15.44 -23.44
N PHE A 656 31.77 16.41 -23.38
CA PHE A 656 33.05 16.30 -22.64
C PHE A 656 33.84 15.05 -23.00
N GLY A 657 33.70 14.52 -24.21
CA GLY A 657 34.36 13.33 -24.69
C GLY A 657 33.87 12.01 -24.08
N PHE A 658 32.73 11.99 -23.42
CA PHE A 658 32.15 10.74 -22.93
C PHE A 658 31.73 9.83 -24.10
N ALA A 659 32.00 8.52 -23.99
CA ALA A 659 31.71 7.55 -25.03
C ALA A 659 30.21 7.49 -25.37
N GLU A 660 29.84 7.44 -26.66
CA GLU A 660 28.46 7.38 -27.14
C GLU A 660 27.74 6.10 -26.70
N ALA A 661 28.45 4.98 -26.67
CA ALA A 661 27.86 3.65 -26.43
C ALA A 661 27.45 3.41 -24.96
N THR A 662 27.87 4.27 -24.01
CA THR A 662 27.60 4.09 -22.58
C THR A 662 26.99 5.35 -21.98
N CYS A 663 26.09 5.17 -21.01
CA CYS A 663 25.47 6.28 -20.30
C CYS A 663 25.72 6.16 -18.78
N PRO A 664 26.98 6.38 -18.34
CA PRO A 664 27.32 6.34 -16.93
C PRO A 664 26.65 7.52 -16.17
N PRO A 665 26.58 7.49 -14.85
CA PRO A 665 25.96 8.54 -14.04
C PRO A 665 26.47 9.94 -14.35
N GLU A 666 27.78 10.12 -14.53
CA GLU A 666 28.41 11.39 -14.89
C GLU A 666 27.90 11.96 -16.21
N LYS A 667 27.71 11.12 -17.23
CA LYS A 667 27.15 11.54 -18.52
C LYS A 667 25.67 11.94 -18.41
N THR A 668 24.89 11.21 -17.62
CA THR A 668 23.48 11.55 -17.37
C THR A 668 23.35 12.88 -16.64
N ILE A 669 24.26 13.16 -15.71
CA ILE A 669 24.29 14.44 -14.97
C ILE A 669 24.75 15.57 -15.90
N TYR A 670 25.72 15.32 -16.77
CA TYR A 670 26.14 16.26 -17.81
C TYR A 670 24.96 16.71 -18.68
N TYR A 671 24.14 15.78 -19.18
CA TYR A 671 22.95 16.12 -19.97
C TYR A 671 21.98 17.02 -19.21
N THR A 672 21.85 16.82 -17.91
CA THR A 672 20.93 17.62 -17.09
C THR A 672 21.46 19.01 -16.77
N ILE A 673 22.75 19.13 -16.40
CA ILE A 673 23.31 20.40 -15.92
C ILE A 673 23.86 21.25 -17.07
N PHE A 674 24.49 20.64 -18.06
CA PHE A 674 25.24 21.35 -19.10
C PHE A 674 24.48 21.44 -20.42
N GLN A 675 24.06 20.31 -20.98
CA GLN A 675 23.43 20.28 -22.30
C GLN A 675 22.03 20.89 -22.26
N SER A 676 21.16 20.45 -21.34
CA SER A 676 19.77 20.94 -21.30
C SER A 676 19.64 22.42 -20.94
N THR A 677 20.62 22.96 -20.22
CA THR A 677 20.66 24.38 -19.82
C THR A 677 21.37 25.26 -20.83
N GLY A 678 22.09 24.68 -21.80
CA GLY A 678 22.90 25.40 -22.77
C GLY A 678 24.19 26.01 -22.21
N ILE A 679 24.61 25.57 -21.00
CA ILE A 679 25.89 25.95 -20.41
C ILE A 679 27.03 25.43 -21.24
N HIS A 680 26.96 24.21 -21.74
CA HIS A 680 27.91 23.65 -22.71
C HIS A 680 27.20 23.53 -24.06
N ARG A 681 27.77 24.17 -25.07
CA ARG A 681 27.18 24.31 -26.41
C ARG A 681 28.20 24.50 -27.48
N MET A 682 27.86 24.20 -28.72
CA MET A 682 28.66 24.51 -29.88
C MET A 682 28.62 26.01 -30.20
N SER A 683 29.75 26.66 -30.43
CA SER A 683 29.87 28.04 -30.89
C SER A 683 29.58 28.14 -32.38
N GLN A 684 29.50 29.37 -32.90
CA GLN A 684 29.35 29.61 -34.33
C GLN A 684 30.53 29.11 -35.15
N ASP A 685 31.71 29.00 -34.55
CA ASP A 685 32.94 28.50 -35.15
C ASP A 685 33.09 26.97 -35.10
N GLY A 686 32.06 26.24 -34.65
CA GLY A 686 32.07 24.78 -34.60
C GLY A 686 32.82 24.16 -33.43
N ILE A 687 33.23 24.96 -32.45
CA ILE A 687 33.93 24.51 -31.25
C ILE A 687 32.98 24.52 -30.06
N TYR A 688 33.07 23.50 -29.21
CA TYR A 688 32.26 23.47 -27.97
C TYR A 688 32.84 24.45 -26.94
N ILE A 689 31.99 25.20 -26.27
CA ILE A 689 32.33 26.21 -25.27
C ILE A 689 31.44 26.10 -24.03
N LEU A 690 32.02 26.46 -22.89
CA LEU A 690 31.32 26.72 -21.66
C LEU A 690 30.91 28.21 -21.58
N GLY A 691 29.74 28.49 -21.08
CA GLY A 691 29.26 29.86 -20.90
C GLY A 691 27.96 29.98 -20.09
N GLU A 692 27.39 31.17 -20.11
CA GLU A 692 26.15 31.44 -19.39
C GLU A 692 25.00 30.55 -19.90
N PRO A 693 24.09 30.12 -19.03
CA PRO A 693 22.96 29.31 -19.46
C PRO A 693 22.07 30.05 -20.45
N GLN A 694 21.67 29.39 -21.52
CA GLN A 694 20.75 29.92 -22.52
C GLN A 694 19.30 29.66 -22.16
N ASN A 695 19.04 28.63 -21.38
CA ASN A 695 17.69 28.23 -21.01
C ASN A 695 17.28 28.88 -19.67
N ASP A 696 16.03 29.31 -19.58
CA ASP A 696 15.46 29.95 -18.38
C ASP A 696 15.39 29.01 -17.18
N LEU A 697 15.53 27.69 -17.38
CA LEU A 697 15.47 26.67 -16.33
C LEU A 697 16.41 26.92 -15.14
N ILE A 698 17.55 27.57 -15.38
CA ILE A 698 18.59 27.79 -14.36
C ILE A 698 19.12 29.24 -14.32
N LYS A 699 18.55 30.11 -15.14
CA LYS A 699 19.04 31.49 -15.35
C LYS A 699 18.99 32.33 -14.06
N GLU A 700 17.92 32.19 -13.27
CA GLU A 700 17.79 32.93 -12.03
C GLU A 700 18.85 32.50 -11.00
N LEU A 701 19.09 31.19 -10.89
CA LEU A 701 20.18 30.64 -10.05
C LEU A 701 21.55 31.19 -10.49
N TRP A 702 21.80 31.23 -11.81
CA TRP A 702 23.02 31.82 -12.36
C TRP A 702 23.18 33.28 -11.97
N THR A 703 22.12 34.11 -12.14
CA THR A 703 22.12 35.52 -11.81
C THR A 703 22.41 35.77 -10.34
N VAL A 704 21.82 35.03 -9.43
CA VAL A 704 22.06 35.16 -7.97
C VAL A 704 23.52 34.80 -7.65
N CYS A 705 24.08 33.78 -8.26
CA CYS A 705 25.48 33.43 -8.07
C CYS A 705 26.43 34.51 -8.64
N CYS A 706 26.12 35.11 -9.80
CA CYS A 706 26.88 36.23 -10.37
C CYS A 706 26.87 37.47 -9.45
N ASN A 707 25.68 37.82 -8.91
CA ASN A 707 25.53 38.93 -7.98
C ASN A 707 26.32 38.69 -6.69
N PHE A 708 26.37 37.44 -6.22
CA PHE A 708 27.18 37.07 -5.08
C PHE A 708 28.67 37.31 -5.35
N ILE A 709 29.20 36.84 -6.49
CA ILE A 709 30.61 37.07 -6.91
C ILE A 709 30.91 38.57 -7.03
N SER A 710 30.03 39.32 -7.72
CA SER A 710 30.20 40.78 -7.84
C SER A 710 30.26 41.48 -6.47
N SER A 711 29.51 40.99 -5.48
CA SER A 711 29.57 41.53 -4.11
C SER A 711 30.86 41.23 -3.33
N THR A 712 31.74 40.39 -3.88
CA THR A 712 33.05 40.09 -3.28
C THR A 712 34.17 41.04 -3.74
N THR A 713 33.90 41.95 -4.65
CA THR A 713 34.85 42.93 -5.18
C THR A 713 35.39 43.83 -4.08
N ASP A 714 34.55 44.30 -3.20
CA ASP A 714 34.89 45.24 -2.13
C ASP A 714 35.38 44.55 -0.84
N LYS A 715 34.89 43.32 -0.60
CA LYS A 715 35.20 42.55 0.62
C LYS A 715 35.12 41.06 0.37
N PRO A 716 36.11 40.25 0.80
CA PRO A 716 36.06 38.80 0.71
C PRO A 716 34.85 38.23 1.44
N ARG A 717 34.14 37.31 0.80
CA ARG A 717 32.98 36.59 1.35
C ARG A 717 33.25 35.08 1.33
N LYS A 718 32.63 34.37 2.28
CA LYS A 718 32.79 32.91 2.38
C LYS A 718 31.79 32.19 1.44
N VAL A 719 32.26 31.12 0.77
CA VAL A 719 31.39 30.26 -0.05
C VAL A 719 30.21 29.70 0.78
N SER A 720 30.40 29.50 2.08
CA SER A 720 29.33 29.09 2.99
C SER A 720 28.16 30.10 3.05
N GLU A 721 28.35 31.37 2.72
CA GLU A 721 27.30 32.37 2.63
C GLU A 721 26.46 32.15 1.37
N LEU A 722 27.11 31.85 0.24
CA LEU A 722 26.41 31.46 -0.98
C LEU A 722 25.58 30.18 -0.76
N ILE A 723 26.17 29.18 -0.11
CA ILE A 723 25.44 27.95 0.23
C ILE A 723 24.18 28.24 1.06
N LYS A 724 24.26 29.17 2.03
CA LYS A 724 23.11 29.57 2.82
C LYS A 724 22.02 30.23 1.97
N ILE A 725 22.39 31.09 1.02
CA ILE A 725 21.44 31.72 0.09
C ILE A 725 20.73 30.65 -0.75
N LEU A 726 21.49 29.70 -1.31
CA LEU A 726 20.95 28.64 -2.15
C LEU A 726 20.08 27.62 -1.37
N LYS A 727 20.30 27.45 -0.09
CA LYS A 727 19.50 26.64 0.83
C LYS A 727 18.26 27.36 1.37
N ALA A 728 18.16 28.66 1.20
CA ALA A 728 17.02 29.45 1.62
C ALA A 728 16.00 29.61 0.48
N GLN A 729 14.85 30.17 0.82
CA GLN A 729 13.87 30.65 -0.16
C GLN A 729 14.51 31.74 -1.05
N PRO A 730 14.10 31.82 -2.31
CA PRO A 730 13.05 31.06 -3.02
C PRO A 730 13.57 29.77 -3.68
N PHE A 731 14.83 29.38 -3.50
CA PHE A 731 15.44 28.22 -4.14
C PHE A 731 15.25 26.93 -3.34
N LYS A 732 15.72 26.94 -2.10
CA LYS A 732 15.84 25.76 -1.21
C LYS A 732 16.37 24.54 -1.93
N LEU A 733 17.58 24.67 -2.52
CA LEU A 733 18.25 23.57 -3.24
C LEU A 733 18.63 22.44 -2.30
N LYS A 734 18.56 21.22 -2.82
CA LYS A 734 19.08 20.05 -2.13
C LYS A 734 20.62 20.07 -2.15
N GLN A 735 21.26 19.52 -1.11
CA GLN A 735 22.72 19.57 -0.96
C GLN A 735 23.45 19.01 -2.18
N GLY A 736 22.95 17.90 -2.75
CA GLY A 736 23.56 17.30 -3.92
C GLY A 736 23.59 18.24 -5.14
N VAL A 737 22.56 19.05 -5.36
CA VAL A 737 22.57 20.07 -6.42
C VAL A 737 23.65 21.11 -6.15
N ILE A 738 23.76 21.58 -4.91
CA ILE A 738 24.75 22.57 -4.50
C ILE A 738 26.18 22.03 -4.69
N ASP A 739 26.41 20.77 -4.35
CA ASP A 739 27.71 20.10 -4.46
C ASP A 739 28.21 19.98 -5.91
N PHE A 740 27.30 19.88 -6.88
CA PHE A 740 27.64 19.92 -8.31
C PHE A 740 27.71 21.35 -8.83
N TRP A 741 26.73 22.19 -8.46
CA TRP A 741 26.55 23.52 -9.04
C TRP A 741 27.66 24.51 -8.71
N ILE A 742 28.06 24.61 -7.44
CA ILE A 742 29.05 25.61 -7.02
C ILE A 742 30.40 25.44 -7.74
N PRO A 743 31.02 24.24 -7.79
CA PRO A 743 32.28 24.06 -8.54
C PRO A 743 32.12 24.37 -10.03
N ILE A 744 31.00 23.97 -10.66
CA ILE A 744 30.72 24.24 -12.08
C ILE A 744 30.65 25.76 -12.33
N PHE A 745 29.86 26.45 -11.51
CA PHE A 745 29.68 27.90 -11.62
C PHE A 745 31.01 28.66 -11.44
N LEU A 746 31.76 28.30 -10.42
CA LEU A 746 33.04 28.96 -10.15
C LEU A 746 34.12 28.69 -11.21
N PHE A 747 34.05 27.56 -11.91
CA PHE A 747 34.97 27.25 -13.02
C PHE A 747 34.65 28.06 -14.28
N ILE A 748 33.36 28.34 -14.52
CA ILE A 748 32.93 29.06 -15.74
C ILE A 748 33.12 30.57 -15.59
N LYS A 749 33.01 31.12 -14.37
CA LYS A 749 33.18 32.55 -14.04
C LYS A 749 34.61 32.88 -13.61
#